data_01cd34f297edec97a359ff726e12b8d9
#
_entry.id   01cd34f297edec97a359ff726e12b8d9
#
_cell.length_a   1.000
_cell.length_b   1.000
_cell.length_c   1.000
_cell.angle_alpha   90.00
_cell.angle_beta   90.00
_cell.angle_gamma   90.00
#
_symmetry.space_group_name_H-M   'P 1'
#
loop_
_entity.id
_entity.type
_entity.pdbx_description
1 polymer ?
#
loop_
_entity_poly.entity_id
_entity_poly.type
_entity_poly.pdbx_seq_one_letter_code
_entity_poly.pdbx_strand_id
1 'polypeptide(L)'
;MKRLIAILTIVSLMTTACTRDDSEWSSNGSESLVTFSARLPQQFQTRSFGDGLTATKLTYAVYGAGETTPLLTSESAGAPAVEFENLQANLSLRLTTGKSYDIIFWADAYGQTNDQNPYTVDYNAQTVTVDYSTAISSDESRDAFFGIIKGFEVTSSASQDITMVRPFAQVNVGTDDISKAANSGIETGSLATTMSVTNVPTTLNFVDGTTSGQTDVTFAANAIPTESLVVSGKSYTHLSMNYLLIGADKTTSNFEFEFTDGATTSTRTFSNVPIQRNYRTNIIGSILTQNLDFDIEVDPGFNEPDHKLAALLVAAENGGSISLTEDMSISQDITVAAGKTLTLDLNGNDIIFDSEDLYTGFNVDGDMVINGTGSISYKNGGILIVNETGSLVINDGVFSSDVNCIQNYGGTVVINGGHFSVTQKVLGEWYLLNQLDSNPGTIIVKGGTFVNYDPATGDPGRGGNFVADGYSSVLVSENPNTYQIVEGAAATTTEEIKDAITAGEPIITLVKDINLTETLSFSQDVTLIAEGDVTLTGAPIYFGGENTVVKGIHFANGTNASNNGSAVYVTGQTCKNLVFDNCEFSNAQWDAIQLTDKDIESVTITNCTFHNTIEGGYRYIHLELRDGGGLLRQSYRKNRN
;
A
#
# COMPACT_ATOMS: atom_id res chain seq x y z
N MET A 1 -36.31 34.79 -28.40
CA MET A 1 -35.67 34.65 -27.10
C MET A 1 -34.60 33.54 -27.22
N LYS A 2 -33.37 33.95 -27.43
CA LYS A 2 -32.22 33.05 -27.70
C LYS A 2 -31.63 32.61 -26.34
N ARG A 3 -31.57 31.32 -26.10
CA ARG A 3 -30.83 30.75 -24.96
C ARG A 3 -29.37 30.59 -25.35
N LEU A 4 -28.51 31.29 -24.64
CA LEU A 4 -27.03 31.15 -24.72
C LEU A 4 -26.63 29.95 -23.85
N ILE A 5 -26.03 28.95 -24.47
CA ILE A 5 -25.36 27.84 -23.79
C ILE A 5 -23.89 28.26 -23.61
N ALA A 6 -23.47 28.46 -22.36
CA ALA A 6 -22.08 28.69 -22.03
C ALA A 6 -21.40 27.31 -21.85
N ILE A 7 -20.53 26.98 -22.80
CA ILE A 7 -19.61 25.84 -22.68
C ILE A 7 -18.41 26.32 -21.85
N LEU A 8 -18.28 25.76 -20.64
CA LEU A 8 -17.13 25.98 -19.77
C LEU A 8 -15.99 25.05 -20.23
N THR A 9 -15.06 25.60 -20.99
CA THR A 9 -13.81 24.93 -21.34
C THR A 9 -12.87 25.04 -20.14
N ILE A 10 -12.59 23.92 -19.47
CA ILE A 10 -11.52 23.83 -18.49
C ILE A 10 -10.21 23.82 -19.28
N VAL A 11 -9.53 24.96 -19.26
CA VAL A 11 -8.14 25.06 -19.74
C VAL A 11 -7.23 24.55 -18.62
N SER A 12 -6.71 23.36 -18.81
CA SER A 12 -5.56 22.85 -18.03
C SER A 12 -4.37 23.80 -18.28
N LEU A 13 -4.01 24.61 -17.29
CA LEU A 13 -2.74 25.33 -17.31
C LEU A 13 -1.62 24.32 -17.12
N MET A 14 -1.07 23.84 -18.20
CA MET A 14 0.31 23.33 -18.19
C MET A 14 1.22 24.55 -18.01
N THR A 15 1.78 24.71 -16.83
CA THR A 15 2.90 25.62 -16.62
C THR A 15 4.08 25.09 -17.42
N THR A 16 4.33 25.70 -18.56
CA THR A 16 5.58 25.51 -19.29
C THR A 16 6.71 26.08 -18.46
N ALA A 17 7.48 25.19 -17.80
CA ALA A 17 8.79 25.55 -17.30
C ALA A 17 9.62 26.05 -18.47
N CYS A 18 10.09 27.29 -18.39
CA CYS A 18 11.02 27.87 -19.35
C CYS A 18 12.27 27.02 -19.39
N THR A 19 12.48 26.34 -20.50
CA THR A 19 13.77 25.75 -20.84
C THR A 19 14.77 26.87 -21.11
N ARG A 20 15.67 27.10 -20.18
CA ARG A 20 16.89 27.83 -20.46
C ARG A 20 17.83 26.85 -21.19
N ASP A 21 18.19 27.21 -22.39
CA ASP A 21 19.12 26.47 -23.24
C ASP A 21 20.54 26.71 -22.69
N ASP A 22 20.99 25.86 -21.78
CA ASP A 22 22.39 25.85 -21.32
C ASP A 22 23.14 24.76 -22.08
N SER A 23 23.91 25.19 -23.04
CA SER A 23 24.66 24.44 -24.06
C SER A 23 25.84 23.60 -23.52
N GLU A 24 25.90 23.23 -22.26
CA GLU A 24 26.97 22.40 -21.68
C GLU A 24 26.58 20.96 -21.28
N TRP A 25 25.32 20.56 -21.47
CA TRP A 25 24.81 19.22 -21.12
C TRP A 25 24.67 18.24 -22.28
N SER A 26 25.25 18.54 -23.45
CA SER A 26 25.18 17.63 -24.58
C SER A 26 26.21 16.51 -24.50
N SER A 27 26.00 15.50 -23.69
CA SER A 27 26.53 14.15 -23.91
C SER A 27 25.42 13.28 -24.51
N ASN A 28 25.73 12.57 -25.60
CA ASN A 28 24.89 11.72 -26.45
C ASN A 28 24.04 10.63 -25.68
N GLY A 29 23.21 10.99 -24.73
CA GLY A 29 22.32 10.08 -24.01
C GLY A 29 20.87 10.54 -24.10
N SER A 30 19.93 9.61 -24.23
CA SER A 30 18.50 9.90 -24.07
C SER A 30 18.22 10.32 -22.62
N GLU A 31 17.35 11.32 -22.44
CA GLU A 31 16.88 11.73 -21.11
C GLU A 31 15.59 11.02 -20.76
N SER A 32 15.44 10.68 -19.49
CA SER A 32 14.22 10.16 -18.89
C SER A 32 13.68 11.15 -17.87
N LEU A 33 12.37 11.27 -17.80
CA LEU A 33 11.69 12.02 -16.74
C LEU A 33 11.60 11.14 -15.49
N VAL A 34 12.22 11.58 -14.40
CA VAL A 34 12.16 10.89 -13.11
C VAL A 34 11.45 11.80 -12.11
N THR A 35 10.49 11.26 -11.38
CA THR A 35 9.80 11.96 -10.31
C THR A 35 10.26 11.44 -8.96
N PHE A 36 10.73 12.34 -8.10
CA PHE A 36 11.07 12.05 -6.72
C PHE A 36 9.95 12.56 -5.83
N SER A 37 9.40 11.68 -4.98
CA SER A 37 8.37 12.03 -4.00
C SER A 37 9.02 12.10 -2.63
N ALA A 38 9.30 13.32 -2.17
CA ALA A 38 9.82 13.55 -0.82
C ALA A 38 8.65 13.62 0.17
N ARG A 39 8.73 12.82 1.23
CA ARG A 39 7.69 12.75 2.28
C ARG A 39 8.26 13.14 3.62
N LEU A 40 7.49 13.93 4.37
CA LEU A 40 7.79 14.29 5.75
C LEU A 40 7.03 13.35 6.70
N PRO A 41 7.62 13.06 7.88
CA PRO A 41 6.94 12.30 8.91
C PRO A 41 5.74 13.06 9.44
N GLN A 42 4.59 12.43 9.52
CA GLN A 42 3.41 12.97 10.19
C GLN A 42 3.23 12.25 11.53
N GLN A 43 2.98 12.99 12.58
CA GLN A 43 2.53 12.43 13.86
C GLN A 43 1.05 12.71 14.06
N PHE A 44 0.31 11.66 14.40
CA PHE A 44 -1.14 11.70 14.61
C PHE A 44 -1.50 11.96 16.08
N GLN A 45 -1.08 13.09 16.60
CA GLN A 45 -1.74 13.65 17.76
C GLN A 45 -2.21 15.04 17.39
N THR A 46 -3.45 15.35 17.71
CA THR A 46 -4.07 16.66 17.49
C THR A 46 -3.11 17.78 17.85
N ARG A 47 -2.63 18.51 16.83
CA ARG A 47 -1.78 19.72 16.94
C ARG A 47 -0.75 19.61 18.06
N SER A 48 0.34 18.90 17.81
CA SER A 48 1.49 18.88 18.71
C SER A 48 2.73 19.33 17.94
N PHE A 49 3.69 19.92 18.66
CA PHE A 49 4.99 20.22 18.08
C PHE A 49 5.62 19.00 17.44
N GLY A 50 6.24 19.17 16.27
CA GLY A 50 6.88 18.10 15.52
C GLY A 50 5.95 17.33 14.58
N ASP A 51 4.82 17.91 14.20
CA ASP A 51 3.89 17.31 13.22
C ASP A 51 4.39 17.42 11.76
N GLY A 52 5.49 18.14 11.53
CA GLY A 52 6.10 18.33 10.20
C GLY A 52 5.41 19.37 9.32
N LEU A 53 4.27 19.92 9.75
CA LEU A 53 3.46 20.84 8.92
C LEU A 53 4.11 22.21 8.72
N THR A 54 5.10 22.59 9.52
CA THR A 54 5.82 23.84 9.39
C THR A 54 6.91 23.80 8.31
N ALA A 55 7.47 22.64 8.02
CA ALA A 55 8.46 22.47 6.94
C ALA A 55 7.75 22.41 5.58
N THR A 56 7.49 23.55 4.99
CA THR A 56 6.70 23.70 3.75
C THR A 56 7.54 23.81 2.48
N LYS A 57 8.86 23.95 2.57
CA LYS A 57 9.77 24.22 1.46
C LYS A 57 10.80 23.12 1.30
N LEU A 58 10.83 22.48 0.13
CA LEU A 58 11.84 21.49 -0.24
C LEU A 58 12.87 22.13 -1.17
N THR A 59 14.14 22.04 -0.80
CA THR A 59 15.28 22.37 -1.66
C THR A 59 16.08 21.10 -1.95
N TYR A 60 16.86 21.08 -3.05
CA TYR A 60 17.56 19.88 -3.46
C TYR A 60 18.83 20.18 -4.25
N ALA A 61 19.71 19.19 -4.33
CA ALA A 61 20.85 19.16 -5.27
C ALA A 61 21.03 17.76 -5.87
N VAL A 62 21.42 17.73 -7.14
CA VAL A 62 21.69 16.50 -7.91
C VAL A 62 23.17 16.46 -8.26
N TYR A 63 23.80 15.33 -8.03
CA TYR A 63 25.22 15.07 -8.29
C TYR A 63 25.36 13.85 -9.22
N GLY A 64 26.46 13.74 -9.97
CA GLY A 64 26.89 12.44 -10.46
C GLY A 64 27.20 11.51 -9.29
N ALA A 65 26.93 10.22 -9.39
CA ALA A 65 27.13 9.30 -8.28
C ALA A 65 28.58 9.34 -7.78
N GLY A 66 28.75 9.64 -6.48
CA GLY A 66 30.05 9.80 -5.83
C GLY A 66 30.76 11.15 -6.08
N GLU A 67 30.16 12.06 -6.84
CA GLU A 67 30.69 13.41 -7.07
C GLU A 67 30.30 14.38 -5.95
N THR A 68 31.10 15.42 -5.75
CA THR A 68 30.85 16.43 -4.70
C THR A 68 30.38 17.79 -5.27
N THR A 69 30.50 17.98 -6.59
CA THR A 69 30.03 19.19 -7.24
C THR A 69 28.61 18.95 -7.76
N PRO A 70 27.63 19.76 -7.38
CA PRO A 70 26.27 19.57 -7.86
C PRO A 70 26.17 19.90 -9.35
N LEU A 71 25.50 19.02 -10.06
CA LEU A 71 25.13 19.22 -11.47
C LEU A 71 23.94 20.18 -11.59
N LEU A 72 23.02 20.10 -10.62
CA LEU A 72 21.80 20.90 -10.56
C LEU A 72 21.44 21.15 -9.10
N THR A 73 21.00 22.36 -8.79
CA THR A 73 20.41 22.71 -7.50
C THR A 73 19.03 23.33 -7.72
N SER A 74 18.18 23.35 -6.71
CA SER A 74 16.88 24.03 -6.75
C SER A 74 17.01 25.50 -7.17
N GLU A 75 18.06 26.19 -6.74
CA GLU A 75 18.35 27.57 -7.10
C GLU A 75 18.76 27.70 -8.59
N SER A 76 19.69 26.86 -9.06
CA SER A 76 20.16 26.89 -10.46
C SER A 76 19.07 26.43 -11.43
N ALA A 77 18.11 25.62 -10.98
CA ALA A 77 16.93 25.24 -11.76
C ALA A 77 15.91 26.39 -11.91
N GLY A 78 16.13 27.53 -11.24
CA GLY A 78 15.20 28.65 -11.23
C GLY A 78 13.92 28.44 -10.43
N ALA A 79 13.88 27.39 -9.63
CA ALA A 79 12.79 27.05 -8.71
C ALA A 79 13.39 26.95 -7.31
N PRO A 80 13.42 28.05 -6.52
CA PRO A 80 14.18 28.12 -5.27
C PRO A 80 13.69 27.14 -4.18
N ALA A 81 12.46 26.64 -4.29
CA ALA A 81 11.94 25.57 -3.46
C ALA A 81 10.74 24.90 -4.14
N VAL A 82 10.49 23.63 -3.79
CA VAL A 82 9.25 22.91 -4.11
C VAL A 82 8.37 22.94 -2.86
N GLU A 83 7.10 23.28 -3.03
CA GLU A 83 6.14 23.32 -1.92
C GLU A 83 5.72 21.90 -1.53
N PHE A 84 5.54 21.69 -0.22
CA PHE A 84 4.88 20.50 0.28
C PHE A 84 3.36 20.68 0.24
N GLU A 85 2.68 19.67 -0.27
CA GLU A 85 1.24 19.50 -0.18
C GLU A 85 0.96 18.21 0.58
N ASN A 86 0.25 18.30 1.70
CA ASN A 86 -0.05 17.15 2.56
C ASN A 86 1.19 16.32 2.93
N LEU A 87 2.26 17.01 3.39
CA LEU A 87 3.54 16.42 3.78
C LEU A 87 4.28 15.70 2.65
N GLN A 88 3.89 15.88 1.41
CA GLN A 88 4.56 15.35 0.24
C GLN A 88 4.94 16.47 -0.73
N ALA A 89 6.15 16.40 -1.25
CA ALA A 89 6.62 17.27 -2.33
C ALA A 89 7.09 16.41 -3.51
N ASN A 90 6.61 16.71 -4.71
CA ASN A 90 6.96 15.97 -5.94
C ASN A 90 7.90 16.81 -6.80
N LEU A 91 9.09 16.29 -7.04
CA LEU A 91 10.13 16.88 -7.87
C LEU A 91 10.31 16.05 -9.15
N SER A 92 10.05 16.63 -10.31
CA SER A 92 10.28 15.96 -11.60
C SER A 92 11.51 16.51 -12.29
N LEU A 93 12.48 15.66 -12.56
CA LEU A 93 13.76 16.00 -13.19
C LEU A 93 13.97 15.22 -14.49
N ARG A 94 14.60 15.86 -15.47
CA ARG A 94 15.12 15.18 -16.66
C ARG A 94 16.56 14.76 -16.40
N LEU A 95 16.79 13.46 -16.36
CA LEU A 95 18.10 12.88 -16.07
C LEU A 95 18.54 11.97 -17.22
N THR A 96 19.85 11.89 -17.47
CA THR A 96 20.40 11.09 -18.56
C THR A 96 20.26 9.60 -18.28
N THR A 97 19.63 8.87 -19.17
CA THR A 97 19.45 7.41 -19.10
C THR A 97 20.81 6.69 -19.10
N GLY A 98 20.95 5.67 -18.25
CA GLY A 98 22.19 4.90 -18.08
C GLY A 98 23.25 5.60 -17.23
N LYS A 99 22.90 6.70 -16.57
CA LYS A 99 23.75 7.36 -15.57
C LYS A 99 23.20 7.13 -14.17
N SER A 100 24.10 7.19 -13.19
CA SER A 100 23.75 7.12 -11.77
C SER A 100 23.98 8.47 -11.10
N TYR A 101 23.09 8.81 -10.18
CA TYR A 101 23.04 10.11 -9.50
C TYR A 101 22.92 9.95 -7.98
N ASP A 102 23.50 10.91 -7.25
CA ASP A 102 23.22 11.13 -5.85
C ASP A 102 22.35 12.39 -5.72
N ILE A 103 21.31 12.35 -4.90
CA ILE A 103 20.40 13.48 -4.71
C ILE A 103 20.27 13.79 -3.22
N ILE A 104 20.51 15.02 -2.86
CA ILE A 104 20.32 15.55 -1.49
C ILE A 104 19.05 16.37 -1.46
N PHE A 105 18.26 16.19 -0.41
CA PHE A 105 17.04 16.95 -0.11
C PHE A 105 17.14 17.61 1.25
N TRP A 106 16.66 18.83 1.34
CA TRP A 106 16.49 19.59 2.58
C TRP A 106 15.11 20.23 2.61
N ALA A 107 14.39 20.12 3.73
CA ALA A 107 13.09 20.71 3.92
C ALA A 107 13.04 21.53 5.19
N ASP A 108 12.52 22.75 5.11
CA ASP A 108 12.33 23.67 6.22
C ASP A 108 11.11 24.60 5.98
N ALA A 109 10.86 25.51 6.89
CA ALA A 109 9.80 26.50 6.79
C ALA A 109 10.14 27.67 5.84
N TYR A 110 11.39 27.85 5.44
CA TYR A 110 11.91 29.10 4.90
C TYR A 110 12.30 29.03 3.43
N GLY A 111 12.91 27.92 2.98
CA GLY A 111 13.60 27.85 1.68
C GLY A 111 14.89 28.68 1.67
N GLN A 112 15.61 28.69 0.54
CA GLN A 112 16.96 29.29 0.45
C GLN A 112 16.99 30.84 0.48
N THR A 113 15.90 31.51 0.19
CA THR A 113 15.89 32.98 -0.05
C THR A 113 15.31 33.81 1.09
N ASN A 114 15.13 33.26 2.28
CA ASN A 114 14.54 33.95 3.41
C ASN A 114 15.63 34.43 4.37
N ASP A 115 15.74 35.73 4.60
CA ASP A 115 16.73 36.35 5.51
C ASP A 115 16.58 35.93 6.98
N GLN A 116 15.45 35.33 7.35
CA GLN A 116 15.18 34.80 8.69
C GLN A 116 15.46 33.30 8.82
N ASN A 117 15.94 32.68 7.77
CA ASN A 117 16.21 31.25 7.77
C ASN A 117 17.41 30.94 8.71
N PRO A 118 17.21 30.14 9.77
CA PRO A 118 18.29 29.72 10.64
C PRO A 118 19.23 28.70 10.02
N TYR A 119 18.95 28.23 8.78
CA TYR A 119 19.68 27.20 8.10
C TYR A 119 20.43 27.75 6.90
N THR A 120 21.74 27.52 6.86
CA THR A 120 22.57 27.77 5.69
C THR A 120 22.93 26.45 5.04
N VAL A 121 22.27 26.15 3.92
CA VAL A 121 22.53 24.94 3.12
C VAL A 121 23.62 25.24 2.10
N ASP A 122 24.74 24.53 2.17
CA ASP A 122 25.82 24.58 1.18
C ASP A 122 25.89 23.26 0.41
N TYR A 123 25.30 23.24 -0.77
CA TYR A 123 25.32 22.07 -1.63
C TYR A 123 26.70 21.76 -2.24
N ASN A 124 27.65 22.71 -2.32
CA ASN A 124 29.01 22.43 -2.75
C ASN A 124 29.82 21.73 -1.64
N ALA A 125 29.60 22.10 -0.39
CA ALA A 125 30.20 21.44 0.77
C ALA A 125 29.36 20.21 1.21
N GLN A 126 28.16 20.02 0.69
CA GLN A 126 27.18 18.99 1.09
C GLN A 126 26.85 19.07 2.59
N THR A 127 26.64 20.28 3.11
CA THR A 127 26.40 20.52 4.52
C THR A 127 25.25 21.50 4.75
N VAL A 128 24.70 21.46 5.96
CA VAL A 128 23.85 22.53 6.49
C VAL A 128 24.40 23.02 7.82
N THR A 129 24.43 24.35 7.98
CA THR A 129 24.81 25.00 9.23
C THR A 129 23.57 25.63 9.89
N VAL A 130 23.45 25.43 11.20
CA VAL A 130 22.33 25.94 12.04
C VAL A 130 22.79 27.15 12.81
N ASP A 131 22.06 28.27 12.65
CA ASP A 131 22.23 29.47 13.47
C ASP A 131 21.25 29.44 14.66
N TYR A 132 21.81 29.40 15.87
CA TYR A 132 21.04 29.44 17.11
C TYR A 132 20.95 30.85 17.71
N SER A 133 21.57 31.88 17.11
CA SER A 133 21.61 33.23 17.66
C SER A 133 20.24 33.88 17.86
N THR A 134 19.24 33.45 17.09
CA THR A 134 17.85 33.92 17.15
C THR A 134 16.89 32.86 17.73
N ALA A 135 17.41 31.81 18.35
CA ALA A 135 16.58 30.72 18.86
C ALA A 135 15.73 31.18 20.05
N ILE A 136 14.44 30.87 20.00
CA ILE A 136 13.50 31.08 21.11
C ILE A 136 12.89 29.76 21.54
N SER A 137 12.44 29.65 22.77
CA SER A 137 11.77 28.46 23.29
C SER A 137 10.46 28.23 22.55
N SER A 138 10.15 26.99 22.25
CA SER A 138 8.89 26.56 21.61
C SER A 138 8.67 27.11 20.18
N ASP A 139 9.74 27.23 19.41
CA ASP A 139 9.69 27.71 18.03
C ASP A 139 9.59 26.51 17.06
N GLU A 140 8.38 26.17 16.63
CA GLU A 140 8.08 25.09 15.70
C GLU A 140 8.63 25.36 14.29
N SER A 141 8.86 26.60 13.91
CA SER A 141 9.43 26.94 12.60
C SER A 141 10.87 26.42 12.41
N ARG A 142 11.51 25.95 13.47
CA ARG A 142 12.82 25.29 13.45
C ARG A 142 12.74 23.78 13.19
N ASP A 143 11.55 23.22 12.94
CA ASP A 143 11.46 21.84 12.45
C ASP A 143 11.98 21.75 11.01
N ALA A 144 12.94 20.86 10.77
CA ALA A 144 13.52 20.68 9.46
C ALA A 144 13.94 19.22 9.23
N PHE A 145 14.08 18.85 7.95
CA PHE A 145 14.29 17.47 7.54
C PHE A 145 15.33 17.39 6.44
N PHE A 146 16.01 16.26 6.36
CA PHE A 146 16.92 15.96 5.28
C PHE A 146 16.74 14.53 4.77
N GLY A 147 17.19 14.30 3.54
CA GLY A 147 17.22 12.98 2.94
C GLY A 147 18.27 12.90 1.86
N ILE A 148 18.76 11.71 1.58
CA ILE A 148 19.72 11.46 0.52
C ILE A 148 19.38 10.18 -0.22
N ILE A 149 19.39 10.24 -1.55
CA ILE A 149 19.37 9.06 -2.42
C ILE A 149 20.78 8.91 -2.99
N LYS A 150 21.38 7.73 -2.88
CA LYS A 150 22.71 7.44 -3.41
C LYS A 150 22.66 6.43 -4.54
N GLY A 151 23.42 6.69 -5.59
CA GLY A 151 23.62 5.75 -6.70
C GLY A 151 22.35 5.44 -7.49
N PHE A 152 21.38 6.35 -7.56
CA PHE A 152 20.15 6.15 -8.32
C PHE A 152 20.44 6.01 -9.81
N GLU A 153 20.21 4.83 -10.37
CA GLU A 153 20.43 4.55 -11.79
C GLU A 153 19.18 4.85 -12.61
N VAL A 154 19.34 5.70 -13.63
CA VAL A 154 18.25 6.09 -14.53
C VAL A 154 18.15 5.08 -15.67
N THR A 155 17.22 4.14 -15.60
CA THR A 155 16.98 3.13 -16.65
C THR A 155 15.84 3.51 -17.59
N SER A 156 14.83 4.23 -17.09
CA SER A 156 13.65 4.71 -17.81
C SER A 156 12.97 5.82 -17.00
N SER A 157 11.87 6.35 -17.50
CA SER A 157 10.99 7.21 -16.68
C SER A 157 10.47 6.40 -15.48
N ALA A 158 10.72 6.92 -14.28
CA ALA A 158 10.41 6.23 -13.04
C ALA A 158 9.95 7.23 -11.95
N SER A 159 9.34 6.73 -10.90
CA SER A 159 9.14 7.46 -9.66
C SER A 159 9.98 6.82 -8.55
N GLN A 160 10.54 7.65 -7.67
CA GLN A 160 11.31 7.23 -6.51
C GLN A 160 10.83 7.98 -5.28
N ASP A 161 10.37 7.26 -4.28
CA ASP A 161 10.01 7.84 -3.01
C ASP A 161 11.24 8.02 -2.12
N ILE A 162 11.26 9.10 -1.35
CA ILE A 162 12.22 9.31 -0.28
C ILE A 162 11.51 9.78 0.98
N THR A 163 11.81 9.11 2.05
CA THR A 163 11.41 9.49 3.38
C THR A 163 12.48 10.39 3.99
N MET A 164 12.11 11.58 4.41
CA MET A 164 13.01 12.53 5.05
C MET A 164 12.99 12.36 6.57
N VAL A 165 14.11 12.60 7.21
CA VAL A 165 14.27 12.46 8.66
C VAL A 165 14.74 13.76 9.30
N ARG A 166 14.40 13.97 10.56
CA ARG A 166 14.90 15.15 11.32
C ARG A 166 16.37 14.97 11.69
N PRO A 167 17.23 15.97 11.43
CA PRO A 167 18.60 15.97 11.94
C PRO A 167 18.67 16.32 13.44
N PHE A 168 17.55 16.65 14.05
CA PHE A 168 17.43 17.17 15.41
C PHE A 168 16.94 16.10 16.40
N ALA A 169 17.34 16.27 17.67
CA ALA A 169 16.53 15.81 18.79
C ALA A 169 15.53 16.91 19.16
N GLN A 170 14.30 16.53 19.53
CA GLN A 170 13.34 17.45 20.16
C GLN A 170 13.36 17.21 21.67
N VAL A 171 13.51 18.27 22.44
CA VAL A 171 13.48 18.23 23.91
C VAL A 171 12.28 18.98 24.40
N ASN A 172 11.38 18.30 25.09
CA ASN A 172 10.16 18.83 25.68
C ASN A 172 10.28 18.87 27.20
N VAL A 173 9.67 19.86 27.80
CA VAL A 173 9.47 19.95 29.26
C VAL A 173 7.97 20.05 29.55
N GLY A 174 7.45 19.17 30.36
CA GLY A 174 6.04 19.12 30.73
C GLY A 174 5.84 19.01 32.24
N THR A 175 4.82 19.70 32.77
CA THR A 175 4.56 19.68 34.20
C THR A 175 3.16 19.21 34.56
N ASP A 176 3.03 18.49 35.68
CA ASP A 176 1.75 18.08 36.28
C ASP A 176 1.41 18.87 37.54
N ASP A 177 2.25 19.81 37.95
CA ASP A 177 2.09 20.61 39.19
C ASP A 177 1.61 22.06 38.98
N ILE A 178 1.09 22.42 37.79
CA ILE A 178 0.63 23.77 37.45
C ILE A 178 -0.37 24.33 38.48
N SER A 179 -1.31 23.51 38.96
CA SER A 179 -2.29 23.92 39.98
C SER A 179 -1.65 24.13 41.35
N LYS A 180 -0.62 23.37 41.70
CA LYS A 180 0.13 23.53 42.95
C LYS A 180 0.98 24.79 42.88
N ALA A 181 1.58 25.05 41.72
CA ALA A 181 2.35 26.27 41.47
C ALA A 181 1.49 27.53 41.61
N ALA A 182 0.29 27.55 41.03
CA ALA A 182 -0.66 28.66 41.18
C ALA A 182 -1.05 28.88 42.64
N ASN A 183 -1.31 27.80 43.40
CA ASN A 183 -1.62 27.89 44.83
C ASN A 183 -0.42 28.39 45.69
N SER A 184 0.80 28.28 45.16
CA SER A 184 2.03 28.76 45.81
C SER A 184 2.39 30.17 45.41
N GLY A 185 1.55 30.86 44.63
CA GLY A 185 1.71 32.26 44.26
C GLY A 185 2.48 32.49 42.96
N ILE A 186 2.66 31.46 42.12
CA ILE A 186 3.21 31.60 40.78
C ILE A 186 2.08 32.00 39.82
N GLU A 187 2.25 33.07 39.07
CA GLU A 187 1.29 33.55 38.06
C GLU A 187 1.35 32.70 36.80
N THR A 188 0.66 31.55 36.85
CA THR A 188 0.74 30.52 35.80
C THR A 188 0.20 30.96 34.44
N GLY A 189 -0.60 32.01 34.37
CA GLY A 189 -1.13 32.58 33.12
C GLY A 189 -0.14 33.41 32.30
N SER A 190 1.03 33.74 32.85
CA SER A 190 2.06 34.56 32.23
C SER A 190 3.42 33.86 32.17
N LEU A 191 3.44 32.55 32.31
CA LEU A 191 4.70 31.79 32.27
C LEU A 191 5.41 31.92 30.93
N ALA A 192 6.70 32.22 31.01
CA ALA A 192 7.63 32.16 29.91
C ALA A 192 8.85 31.31 30.30
N THR A 193 9.43 30.60 29.33
CA THR A 193 10.52 29.66 29.58
C THR A 193 11.73 29.91 28.71
N THR A 194 12.91 29.67 29.27
CA THR A 194 14.22 29.71 28.61
C THR A 194 14.89 28.37 28.83
N MET A 195 15.60 27.86 27.82
CA MET A 195 16.41 26.65 27.96
C MET A 195 17.83 26.90 27.45
N SER A 196 18.82 26.55 28.26
CA SER A 196 20.24 26.66 27.90
C SER A 196 20.88 25.26 27.86
N VAL A 197 21.76 25.05 26.90
CA VAL A 197 22.51 23.81 26.70
C VAL A 197 23.88 24.13 26.09
N THR A 198 24.91 23.43 26.52
CA THR A 198 26.28 23.65 26.04
C THR A 198 26.71 22.62 25.02
N ASN A 199 27.71 22.99 24.18
CA ASN A 199 28.35 22.09 23.21
C ASN A 199 27.40 21.50 22.16
N VAL A 200 26.41 22.24 21.69
CA VAL A 200 25.49 21.82 20.64
C VAL A 200 26.21 21.87 19.28
N PRO A 201 26.18 20.79 18.47
CA PRO A 201 26.69 20.85 17.12
C PRO A 201 25.98 21.89 16.26
N THR A 202 26.73 22.50 15.32
CA THR A 202 26.19 23.54 14.44
C THR A 202 26.12 23.15 12.98
N THR A 203 26.83 22.11 12.56
CA THR A 203 26.90 21.70 11.15
C THR A 203 26.62 20.21 10.98
N LEU A 204 25.76 19.86 10.03
CA LEU A 204 25.49 18.49 9.57
C LEU A 204 26.09 18.26 8.19
N ASN A 205 26.78 17.16 8.00
CA ASN A 205 27.15 16.64 6.69
C ASN A 205 26.02 15.73 6.16
N PHE A 206 25.50 16.01 4.98
CA PHE A 206 24.40 15.25 4.39
C PHE A 206 24.80 13.84 3.97
N VAL A 207 26.07 13.65 3.56
CA VAL A 207 26.51 12.40 2.92
C VAL A 207 26.69 11.27 3.93
N ASP A 208 27.27 11.56 5.09
CA ASP A 208 27.55 10.59 6.13
C ASP A 208 26.77 10.81 7.43
N GLY A 209 26.03 11.91 7.50
CA GLY A 209 25.23 12.26 8.67
C GLY A 209 26.05 12.68 9.89
N THR A 210 27.34 12.91 9.74
CA THR A 210 28.18 13.38 10.85
C THR A 210 27.90 14.83 11.19
N THR A 211 28.17 15.22 12.43
CA THR A 211 28.03 16.60 12.89
C THR A 211 29.37 17.18 13.31
N SER A 212 29.51 18.49 13.15
CA SER A 212 30.71 19.26 13.51
C SER A 212 30.35 20.66 13.97
N GLY A 213 31.37 21.42 14.41
CA GLY A 213 31.16 22.69 15.07
C GLY A 213 30.50 22.50 16.43
N GLN A 214 30.64 23.47 17.33
CA GLN A 214 29.96 23.42 18.62
C GLN A 214 29.71 24.87 19.08
N THR A 215 28.56 25.08 19.73
CA THR A 215 28.22 26.34 20.37
C THR A 215 27.38 26.08 21.62
N ASP A 216 27.43 27.03 22.54
CA ASP A 216 26.46 27.07 23.63
C ASP A 216 25.19 27.75 23.10
N VAL A 217 24.05 27.15 23.39
CA VAL A 217 22.75 27.60 22.90
C VAL A 217 21.88 28.01 24.06
N THR A 218 21.26 29.19 23.92
CA THR A 218 20.17 29.61 24.79
C THR A 218 18.95 29.88 23.92
N PHE A 219 17.92 29.08 24.10
CA PHE A 219 16.59 29.34 23.56
C PHE A 219 15.96 30.44 24.41
N ALA A 220 15.88 31.64 23.87
CA ALA A 220 15.42 32.82 24.59
C ALA A 220 13.97 32.66 25.09
N ALA A 221 13.63 33.45 26.09
CA ALA A 221 12.33 33.37 26.75
C ALA A 221 11.16 33.51 25.76
N ASN A 222 10.21 32.59 25.83
CA ASN A 222 8.95 32.63 25.11
C ASN A 222 7.82 32.13 26.01
N ALA A 223 6.58 32.51 25.70
CA ALA A 223 5.40 32.03 26.39
C ALA A 223 5.30 30.49 26.25
N ILE A 224 4.77 29.84 27.28
CA ILE A 224 4.55 28.39 27.22
C ILE A 224 3.52 28.05 26.16
N PRO A 225 3.64 26.86 25.51
CA PRO A 225 2.64 26.35 24.56
C PRO A 225 1.23 26.29 25.14
N THR A 226 0.23 26.48 24.29
CA THR A 226 -1.18 26.33 24.68
C THR A 226 -1.64 24.86 24.64
N GLU A 227 -0.97 24.06 23.83
CA GLU A 227 -1.25 22.63 23.67
C GLU A 227 -0.62 21.85 24.83
N SER A 228 -1.33 20.80 25.29
CA SER A 228 -0.79 19.88 26.28
C SER A 228 0.27 18.96 25.66
N LEU A 229 1.29 18.61 26.44
CA LEU A 229 2.20 17.53 26.14
C LEU A 229 1.59 16.21 26.62
N VAL A 230 1.29 15.30 25.71
CA VAL A 230 0.80 13.97 26.05
C VAL A 230 1.94 12.97 25.97
N VAL A 231 2.18 12.23 27.06
CA VAL A 231 3.26 11.25 27.17
C VAL A 231 2.67 10.00 27.81
N SER A 232 2.77 8.88 27.10
CA SER A 232 2.22 7.57 27.54
C SER A 232 0.75 7.69 28.02
N GLY A 233 -0.08 8.42 27.28
CA GLY A 233 -1.51 8.62 27.57
C GLY A 233 -1.81 9.61 28.73
N LYS A 234 -0.80 10.14 29.40
CA LYS A 234 -0.96 11.16 30.45
C LYS A 234 -0.70 12.56 29.89
N SER A 235 -1.57 13.51 30.21
CA SER A 235 -1.47 14.91 29.79
C SER A 235 -0.71 15.74 30.80
N TYR A 236 0.23 16.56 30.31
CA TYR A 236 1.02 17.51 31.09
C TYR A 236 0.83 18.92 30.52
N THR A 237 0.94 19.95 31.35
CA THR A 237 1.08 21.32 30.85
C THR A 237 2.44 21.43 30.15
N HIS A 238 2.43 21.74 28.85
CA HIS A 238 3.65 21.87 28.06
C HIS A 238 4.35 23.16 28.41
N LEU A 239 5.60 23.11 28.87
CA LEU A 239 6.37 24.28 29.30
C LEU A 239 7.34 24.73 28.23
N SER A 240 7.97 23.83 27.50
CA SER A 240 9.01 24.15 26.51
C SER A 240 9.20 23.05 25.50
N MET A 241 9.51 23.41 24.25
CA MET A 241 9.94 22.52 23.19
C MET A 241 11.12 23.14 22.43
N ASN A 242 12.18 22.38 22.18
CA ASN A 242 13.37 22.89 21.50
C ASN A 242 14.01 21.85 20.60
N TYR A 243 14.51 22.28 19.45
CA TYR A 243 15.21 21.45 18.48
C TYR A 243 16.72 21.62 18.58
N LEU A 244 17.46 20.53 18.74
CA LEU A 244 18.92 20.50 18.87
C LEU A 244 19.53 19.63 17.78
N LEU A 245 20.40 20.19 16.95
CA LEU A 245 21.19 19.40 16.02
C LEU A 245 22.05 18.41 16.82
N ILE A 246 22.04 17.15 16.40
CA ILE A 246 22.72 16.07 17.14
C ILE A 246 23.31 15.04 16.20
N GLY A 247 24.35 14.33 16.61
CA GLY A 247 24.88 13.15 15.91
C GLY A 247 23.87 12.01 15.82
N ALA A 248 24.18 10.99 15.03
CA ALA A 248 23.32 9.82 14.89
C ALA A 248 23.22 8.99 16.18
N ASP A 249 24.30 8.96 16.96
CA ASP A 249 24.36 8.16 18.17
C ASP A 249 23.67 8.85 19.34
N LYS A 250 23.06 8.03 20.21
CA LYS A 250 22.51 8.50 21.47
C LYS A 250 23.62 9.12 22.35
N THR A 251 23.37 10.30 22.88
CA THR A 251 24.28 11.00 23.80
C THR A 251 23.51 11.56 24.97
N THR A 252 24.20 12.19 25.92
CA THR A 252 23.58 12.90 27.05
C THR A 252 23.97 14.34 27.03
N SER A 253 23.04 15.23 27.45
CA SER A 253 23.29 16.65 27.63
C SER A 253 22.74 17.13 28.97
N ASN A 254 23.30 18.24 29.44
CA ASN A 254 22.82 18.95 30.63
C ASN A 254 22.04 20.18 30.18
N PHE A 255 20.87 20.36 30.75
CA PHE A 255 20.00 21.48 30.45
C PHE A 255 19.81 22.36 31.69
N GLU A 256 19.93 23.67 31.50
CA GLU A 256 19.44 24.64 32.44
C GLU A 256 18.12 25.19 31.91
N PHE A 257 17.07 24.99 32.67
CA PHE A 257 15.72 25.41 32.35
C PHE A 257 15.26 26.46 33.32
N GLU A 258 14.90 27.64 32.79
CA GLU A 258 14.36 28.75 33.57
C GLU A 258 12.90 28.97 33.19
N PHE A 259 12.08 29.27 34.19
CA PHE A 259 10.74 29.77 33.99
C PHE A 259 10.52 31.04 34.81
N THR A 260 9.77 31.97 34.23
CA THR A 260 9.41 33.23 34.86
C THR A 260 7.92 33.48 34.76
N ASP A 261 7.33 34.03 35.82
CA ASP A 261 5.94 34.51 35.85
C ASP A 261 5.83 36.03 35.62
N GLY A 262 6.93 36.65 35.21
CA GLY A 262 7.06 38.08 35.04
C GLY A 262 7.50 38.84 36.30
N ALA A 263 7.39 38.23 37.50
CA ALA A 263 7.81 38.81 38.78
C ALA A 263 9.03 38.06 39.34
N THR A 264 9.06 36.76 39.23
CA THR A 264 10.12 35.88 39.74
C THR A 264 10.62 34.94 38.64
N THR A 265 11.92 34.63 38.70
CA THR A 265 12.55 33.65 37.84
C THR A 265 13.04 32.48 38.71
N SER A 266 12.76 31.27 38.26
CA SER A 266 13.23 30.05 38.91
C SER A 266 13.98 29.19 37.91
N THR A 267 15.07 28.55 38.36
CA THR A 267 15.94 27.72 37.53
C THR A 267 15.83 26.24 37.96
N ARG A 268 15.87 25.35 36.99
CA ARG A 268 15.97 23.90 37.16
C ARG A 268 17.14 23.38 36.32
N THR A 269 17.88 22.43 36.87
CA THR A 269 18.95 21.76 36.11
C THR A 269 18.58 20.32 35.90
N PHE A 270 18.59 19.88 34.64
CA PHE A 270 18.40 18.51 34.23
C PHE A 270 19.73 17.95 33.74
N SER A 271 20.35 17.05 34.50
CA SER A 271 21.66 16.51 34.20
C SER A 271 21.57 15.14 33.51
N ASN A 272 22.50 14.87 32.59
CA ASN A 272 22.64 13.62 31.88
C ASN A 272 21.34 13.18 31.14
N VAL A 273 20.62 14.14 30.59
CA VAL A 273 19.41 13.87 29.82
C VAL A 273 19.79 13.18 28.52
N PRO A 274 19.28 11.98 28.24
CA PRO A 274 19.55 11.30 26.99
C PRO A 274 18.86 12.00 25.83
N ILE A 275 19.62 12.26 24.77
CA ILE A 275 19.10 12.84 23.52
C ILE A 275 19.63 12.02 22.34
N GLN A 276 18.81 11.92 21.30
CA GLN A 276 19.16 11.20 20.09
C GLN A 276 18.51 11.86 18.87
N ARG A 277 19.20 11.84 17.73
CA ARG A 277 18.68 12.34 16.46
C ARG A 277 17.37 11.65 16.13
N ASN A 278 16.39 12.44 15.69
CA ASN A 278 15.07 11.95 15.29
C ASN A 278 14.27 11.29 16.43
N TYR A 279 14.59 11.64 17.70
CA TYR A 279 13.84 11.24 18.89
C TYR A 279 13.31 12.44 19.64
N ARG A 280 12.20 12.27 20.34
CA ARG A 280 11.74 13.16 21.40
C ARG A 280 12.33 12.73 22.73
N THR A 281 12.76 13.71 23.50
CA THR A 281 13.07 13.52 24.91
C THR A 281 12.09 14.36 25.71
N ASN A 282 11.28 13.72 26.54
CA ASN A 282 10.27 14.35 27.37
C ASN A 282 10.74 14.36 28.82
N ILE A 283 10.94 15.53 29.38
CA ILE A 283 11.24 15.76 30.80
C ILE A 283 9.91 16.12 31.43
N ILE A 284 9.34 15.24 32.22
CA ILE A 284 7.96 15.34 32.71
C ILE A 284 7.86 15.13 34.21
N GLY A 285 6.97 15.84 34.88
CA GLY A 285 6.74 15.68 36.31
C GLY A 285 6.41 16.99 37.01
N SER A 286 6.71 17.09 38.31
CA SER A 286 6.52 18.30 39.09
C SER A 286 7.73 19.24 38.92
N ILE A 287 7.64 20.19 38.01
CA ILE A 287 8.76 21.04 37.57
C ILE A 287 8.72 22.44 38.23
N LEU A 288 7.53 22.98 38.45
CA LEU A 288 7.36 24.39 38.86
C LEU A 288 7.52 24.59 40.38
N THR A 289 7.11 23.60 41.19
CA THR A 289 7.23 23.72 42.65
C THR A 289 8.62 23.35 43.16
N GLN A 290 8.92 23.61 44.44
CA GLN A 290 10.24 23.36 45.01
C GLN A 290 10.58 21.88 45.21
N ASN A 291 9.58 21.00 45.26
CA ASN A 291 9.78 19.56 45.31
C ASN A 291 9.89 19.03 43.86
N LEU A 292 11.09 19.12 43.33
CA LEU A 292 11.38 18.62 41.99
C LEU A 292 11.27 17.07 41.97
N ASP A 293 10.28 16.56 41.24
CA ASP A 293 10.07 15.14 41.00
C ASP A 293 9.75 14.96 39.52
N PHE A 294 10.68 14.40 38.76
CA PHE A 294 10.53 14.29 37.31
C PHE A 294 11.11 12.98 36.77
N ASP A 295 10.50 12.51 35.69
CA ASP A 295 10.97 11.42 34.85
C ASP A 295 11.50 11.92 33.50
N ILE A 296 12.39 11.16 32.89
CA ILE A 296 12.87 11.40 31.54
C ILE A 296 12.46 10.22 30.66
N GLU A 297 11.58 10.50 29.73
CA GLU A 297 11.14 9.54 28.71
C GLU A 297 11.78 9.89 27.37
N VAL A 298 12.32 8.89 26.67
CA VAL A 298 12.81 9.01 25.29
C VAL A 298 11.82 8.32 24.38
N ASP A 299 11.04 9.13 23.69
CA ASP A 299 10.01 8.64 22.76
C ASP A 299 10.64 8.42 21.38
N PRO A 300 10.66 7.18 20.88
CA PRO A 300 11.16 6.86 19.55
C PRO A 300 10.26 7.35 18.41
N GLY A 301 9.13 8.00 18.71
CA GLY A 301 8.15 8.47 17.74
C GLY A 301 8.69 9.39 16.64
N PHE A 302 9.92 9.90 16.77
CA PHE A 302 10.65 10.57 15.69
C PHE A 302 11.56 9.62 14.90
N ASN A 303 12.04 8.54 15.51
CA ASN A 303 13.14 7.76 14.95
C ASN A 303 12.72 6.88 13.78
N GLU A 304 11.53 6.36 13.87
CA GLU A 304 10.82 5.75 12.77
C GLU A 304 9.39 6.26 12.86
N PRO A 305 9.13 7.48 12.40
CA PRO A 305 7.76 7.80 12.14
C PRO A 305 7.36 6.69 11.18
N ASP A 306 6.33 5.96 11.53
CA ASP A 306 5.70 5.07 10.59
C ASP A 306 5.12 5.93 9.48
N HIS A 307 6.01 6.31 8.54
CA HIS A 307 5.65 7.16 7.41
C HIS A 307 4.55 6.53 6.58
N LYS A 308 4.43 5.21 6.70
CA LYS A 308 3.44 4.43 6.00
C LYS A 308 2.12 4.47 6.74
N LEU A 309 2.14 4.28 8.06
CA LEU A 309 0.96 4.49 8.88
C LEU A 309 0.47 5.94 8.71
N ALA A 310 1.38 6.90 8.76
CA ALA A 310 1.06 8.30 8.51
C ALA A 310 0.44 8.52 7.12
N ALA A 311 1.06 8.00 6.06
CA ALA A 311 0.54 8.08 4.71
C ALA A 311 -0.81 7.36 4.57
N LEU A 312 -0.95 6.21 5.21
CA LEU A 312 -2.19 5.44 5.21
C LEU A 312 -3.32 6.19 5.92
N LEU A 313 -3.06 6.80 7.08
CA LEU A 313 -4.05 7.59 7.82
C LEU A 313 -4.46 8.85 7.06
N VAL A 314 -3.50 9.57 6.45
CA VAL A 314 -3.82 10.73 5.57
C VAL A 314 -4.66 10.32 4.39
N ALA A 315 -4.32 9.22 3.73
CA ALA A 315 -5.09 8.71 2.61
C ALA A 315 -6.49 8.25 3.04
N ALA A 316 -6.63 7.67 4.22
CA ALA A 316 -7.91 7.27 4.78
C ALA A 316 -8.79 8.49 5.12
N GLU A 317 -8.21 9.55 5.67
CA GLU A 317 -8.93 10.76 6.05
C GLU A 317 -9.28 11.66 4.86
N ASN A 318 -8.36 11.82 3.90
CA ASN A 318 -8.50 12.80 2.82
C ASN A 318 -8.79 12.18 1.44
N GLY A 319 -8.72 10.87 1.33
CA GLY A 319 -8.72 10.11 0.09
C GLY A 319 -7.32 10.00 -0.51
N GLY A 320 -7.04 8.87 -1.15
CA GLY A 320 -5.75 8.64 -1.81
C GLY A 320 -5.47 7.17 -2.08
N SER A 321 -4.29 6.92 -2.63
CA SER A 321 -3.80 5.56 -2.92
C SER A 321 -2.48 5.32 -2.22
N ILE A 322 -2.37 4.16 -1.56
CA ILE A 322 -1.18 3.70 -0.86
C ILE A 322 -0.80 2.33 -1.40
N SER A 323 0.46 2.15 -1.75
CA SER A 323 1.07 0.84 -1.99
C SER A 323 2.09 0.57 -0.88
N LEU A 324 1.93 -0.55 -0.19
CA LEU A 324 2.85 -0.92 0.87
C LEU A 324 4.22 -1.30 0.29
N THR A 325 5.26 -0.97 1.01
CA THR A 325 6.64 -1.32 0.65
C THR A 325 7.34 -2.19 1.70
N GLU A 326 6.71 -2.40 2.87
CA GLU A 326 7.11 -3.30 3.96
C GLU A 326 5.91 -3.60 4.85
N ASP A 327 6.05 -4.55 5.75
CA ASP A 327 5.05 -4.93 6.74
C ASP A 327 4.78 -3.79 7.73
N MET A 328 3.54 -3.72 8.24
CA MET A 328 3.11 -2.72 9.22
C MET A 328 2.49 -3.37 10.45
N SER A 329 2.89 -2.92 11.64
CA SER A 329 2.20 -3.22 12.90
C SER A 329 1.48 -1.96 13.39
N ILE A 330 0.17 -2.04 13.56
CA ILE A 330 -0.70 -0.89 13.83
C ILE A 330 -1.40 -1.08 15.16
N SER A 331 -1.24 -0.12 16.06
CA SER A 331 -1.84 -0.16 17.41
C SER A 331 -3.08 0.72 17.58
N GLN A 332 -3.63 1.22 16.49
CA GLN A 332 -4.85 2.05 16.47
C GLN A 332 -5.78 1.62 15.34
N ASP A 333 -7.06 1.94 15.45
CA ASP A 333 -7.99 1.80 14.34
C ASP A 333 -7.76 2.86 13.26
N ILE A 334 -8.13 2.54 12.02
CA ILE A 334 -8.03 3.45 10.89
C ILE A 334 -9.43 3.69 10.34
N THR A 335 -9.84 4.95 10.27
CA THR A 335 -11.12 5.33 9.70
C THR A 335 -10.96 5.89 8.29
N VAL A 336 -11.57 5.25 7.31
CA VAL A 336 -11.76 5.82 5.97
C VAL A 336 -12.93 6.79 6.03
N ALA A 337 -12.63 8.08 5.94
CA ALA A 337 -13.62 9.13 6.18
C ALA A 337 -14.76 9.12 5.16
N ALA A 338 -15.97 9.46 5.60
CA ALA A 338 -17.15 9.51 4.75
C ALA A 338 -16.95 10.39 3.50
N GLY A 339 -17.31 9.87 2.34
CA GLY A 339 -17.15 10.55 1.04
C GLY A 339 -15.70 10.64 0.56
N LYS A 340 -14.78 9.91 1.17
CA LYS A 340 -13.39 9.75 0.74
C LYS A 340 -13.15 8.35 0.19
N THR A 341 -12.17 8.21 -0.70
CA THR A 341 -11.79 6.92 -1.27
C THR A 341 -10.35 6.59 -0.91
N LEU A 342 -10.15 5.50 -0.18
CA LEU A 342 -8.84 4.91 0.06
C LEU A 342 -8.63 3.72 -0.89
N THR A 343 -7.57 3.76 -1.70
CA THR A 343 -7.09 2.59 -2.44
C THR A 343 -5.81 2.07 -1.77
N LEU A 344 -5.88 0.87 -1.19
CA LEU A 344 -4.78 0.21 -0.52
C LEU A 344 -4.28 -0.95 -1.38
N ASP A 345 -3.01 -0.92 -1.78
CA ASP A 345 -2.33 -2.03 -2.42
C ASP A 345 -1.34 -2.65 -1.42
N LEU A 346 -1.60 -3.89 -1.03
CA LEU A 346 -0.76 -4.63 -0.09
C LEU A 346 0.63 -4.94 -0.66
N ASN A 347 0.73 -5.11 -1.99
CA ASN A 347 2.00 -5.29 -2.71
C ASN A 347 2.93 -6.36 -2.08
N GLY A 348 2.35 -7.45 -1.56
CA GLY A 348 3.06 -8.56 -0.93
C GLY A 348 3.45 -8.34 0.53
N ASN A 349 3.00 -7.26 1.17
CA ASN A 349 3.32 -6.93 2.56
C ASN A 349 2.13 -7.14 3.49
N ASP A 350 2.39 -7.21 4.79
CA ASP A 350 1.42 -7.53 5.82
C ASP A 350 1.05 -6.30 6.67
N ILE A 351 -0.24 -6.20 7.02
CA ILE A 351 -0.74 -5.30 8.06
C ILE A 351 -1.19 -6.14 9.24
N ILE A 352 -0.60 -5.90 10.40
CA ILE A 352 -0.96 -6.55 11.65
C ILE A 352 -1.51 -5.50 12.61
N PHE A 353 -2.80 -5.60 12.94
CA PHE A 353 -3.35 -4.81 14.04
C PHE A 353 -2.97 -5.48 15.37
N ASP A 354 -2.12 -4.82 16.14
CA ASP A 354 -1.50 -5.35 17.36
C ASP A 354 -1.81 -4.45 18.56
N SER A 355 -3.05 -4.49 19.01
CA SER A 355 -3.47 -3.84 20.26
C SER A 355 -4.63 -4.61 20.88
N GLU A 356 -4.58 -4.81 22.20
CA GLU A 356 -5.66 -5.46 22.96
C GLU A 356 -6.86 -4.53 23.19
N ASP A 357 -6.68 -3.23 23.00
CA ASP A 357 -7.69 -2.21 23.30
C ASP A 357 -8.53 -1.80 22.08
N LEU A 358 -8.22 -2.33 20.87
CA LEU A 358 -8.95 -2.01 19.66
C LEU A 358 -10.21 -2.88 19.51
N TYR A 359 -11.24 -2.32 18.87
CA TYR A 359 -12.45 -3.05 18.47
C TYR A 359 -12.40 -3.51 17.02
N THR A 360 -11.61 -2.83 16.18
CA THR A 360 -11.50 -3.09 14.75
C THR A 360 -10.16 -2.64 14.20
N GLY A 361 -9.79 -3.14 13.02
CA GLY A 361 -8.66 -2.63 12.26
C GLY A 361 -9.05 -1.39 11.44
N PHE A 362 -9.99 -1.56 10.50
CA PHE A 362 -10.49 -0.46 9.68
C PHE A 362 -11.96 -0.18 9.94
N ASN A 363 -12.31 1.09 10.11
CA ASN A 363 -13.67 1.61 10.04
C ASN A 363 -13.90 2.26 8.67
N VAL A 364 -14.80 1.73 7.87
CA VAL A 364 -15.05 2.20 6.50
C VAL A 364 -16.35 3.00 6.47
N ASP A 365 -16.24 4.32 6.61
CA ASP A 365 -17.34 5.27 6.45
C ASP A 365 -17.42 5.83 5.02
N GLY A 366 -16.30 5.82 4.30
CA GLY A 366 -16.14 6.18 2.89
C GLY A 366 -15.99 4.95 1.98
N ASP A 367 -15.26 5.11 0.88
CA ASP A 367 -14.96 4.02 -0.06
C ASP A 367 -13.57 3.45 0.21
N MET A 368 -13.46 2.13 0.31
CA MET A 368 -12.17 1.45 0.45
C MET A 368 -12.01 0.38 -0.64
N VAL A 369 -10.85 0.37 -1.29
CA VAL A 369 -10.46 -0.66 -2.25
C VAL A 369 -9.15 -1.29 -1.79
N ILE A 370 -9.14 -2.62 -1.64
CA ILE A 370 -7.95 -3.40 -1.25
C ILE A 370 -7.50 -4.23 -2.43
N ASN A 371 -6.23 -4.10 -2.79
CA ASN A 371 -5.57 -4.78 -3.90
C ASN A 371 -4.28 -5.48 -3.44
N GLY A 372 -3.77 -6.34 -4.33
CA GLY A 372 -2.45 -6.95 -4.20
C GLY A 372 -2.38 -8.11 -3.22
N THR A 373 -1.37 -8.94 -3.39
CA THR A 373 -1.03 -10.02 -2.46
C THR A 373 -0.44 -9.43 -1.17
N GLY A 374 -0.54 -10.13 -0.07
CA GLY A 374 -0.17 -9.70 1.28
C GLY A 374 -1.27 -10.02 2.25
N SER A 375 -1.16 -9.61 3.52
CA SER A 375 -2.17 -9.94 4.51
C SER A 375 -2.63 -8.75 5.35
N ILE A 376 -3.86 -8.85 5.87
CA ILE A 376 -4.37 -8.00 6.95
C ILE A 376 -4.85 -8.91 8.06
N SER A 377 -4.29 -8.75 9.25
CA SER A 377 -4.63 -9.61 10.39
C SER A 377 -4.92 -8.81 11.65
N TYR A 378 -5.83 -9.36 12.47
CA TYR A 378 -6.17 -8.83 13.78
C TYR A 378 -6.60 -9.94 14.74
N LYS A 379 -6.03 -9.99 15.96
CA LYS A 379 -6.28 -11.07 16.90
C LYS A 379 -7.53 -10.89 17.76
N ASN A 380 -7.95 -9.67 18.07
CA ASN A 380 -8.93 -9.44 19.14
C ASN A 380 -10.31 -8.96 18.65
N GLY A 381 -10.56 -8.91 17.34
CA GLY A 381 -11.83 -8.37 16.82
C GLY A 381 -12.03 -8.57 15.33
N GLY A 382 -12.80 -7.67 14.72
CA GLY A 382 -13.03 -7.63 13.28
C GLY A 382 -11.99 -6.80 12.56
N ILE A 383 -11.50 -7.28 11.40
CA ILE A 383 -10.53 -6.53 10.62
C ILE A 383 -11.18 -5.28 10.02
N LEU A 384 -12.37 -5.44 9.44
CA LEU A 384 -13.06 -4.42 8.64
C LEU A 384 -14.50 -4.26 9.14
N ILE A 385 -14.85 -3.05 9.57
CA ILE A 385 -16.22 -2.64 9.83
C ILE A 385 -16.65 -1.71 8.70
N VAL A 386 -17.74 -2.03 8.00
CA VAL A 386 -18.31 -1.22 6.91
C VAL A 386 -19.60 -0.56 7.40
N ASN A 387 -19.57 0.74 7.58
CA ASN A 387 -20.69 1.51 8.08
C ASN A 387 -21.72 1.87 7.00
N GLU A 388 -22.84 2.46 7.37
CA GLU A 388 -24.01 2.67 6.49
C GLU A 388 -23.69 3.42 5.18
N THR A 389 -22.75 4.35 5.22
CA THR A 389 -22.30 5.10 4.04
C THR A 389 -21.07 4.50 3.37
N GLY A 390 -20.50 3.46 3.96
CA GLY A 390 -19.26 2.86 3.53
C GLY A 390 -19.41 1.91 2.36
N SER A 391 -18.38 1.84 1.53
CA SER A 391 -18.23 0.87 0.44
C SER A 391 -16.85 0.22 0.52
N LEU A 392 -16.81 -1.11 0.49
CA LEU A 392 -15.59 -1.90 0.52
C LEU A 392 -15.51 -2.81 -0.71
N VAL A 393 -14.40 -2.73 -1.43
CA VAL A 393 -14.06 -3.64 -2.53
C VAL A 393 -12.75 -4.35 -2.20
N ILE A 394 -12.78 -5.68 -2.18
CA ILE A 394 -11.59 -6.51 -1.99
C ILE A 394 -11.31 -7.26 -3.29
N ASN A 395 -10.15 -7.00 -3.89
CA ASN A 395 -9.73 -7.67 -5.12
C ASN A 395 -8.77 -8.84 -4.86
N ASP A 396 -7.96 -8.76 -3.80
CA ASP A 396 -7.02 -9.82 -3.41
C ASP A 396 -6.57 -9.61 -1.95
N GLY A 397 -5.74 -10.50 -1.41
CA GLY A 397 -5.14 -10.45 -0.09
C GLY A 397 -5.56 -11.58 0.84
N VAL A 398 -4.87 -11.73 1.96
CA VAL A 398 -5.17 -12.71 3.01
C VAL A 398 -5.71 -12.00 4.24
N PHE A 399 -6.89 -12.39 4.69
CA PHE A 399 -7.58 -11.78 5.83
C PHE A 399 -7.74 -12.82 6.93
N SER A 400 -7.15 -12.56 8.10
CA SER A 400 -7.23 -13.48 9.23
C SER A 400 -7.52 -12.77 10.53
N SER A 401 -8.49 -13.27 11.28
CA SER A 401 -8.83 -12.72 12.59
C SER A 401 -9.23 -13.82 13.57
N ASP A 402 -9.51 -13.43 14.81
CA ASP A 402 -10.04 -14.39 15.78
C ASP A 402 -11.54 -14.62 15.60
N VAL A 403 -12.30 -13.59 15.26
CA VAL A 403 -13.76 -13.64 15.27
C VAL A 403 -14.39 -13.39 13.91
N ASN A 404 -14.14 -12.24 13.28
CA ASN A 404 -14.69 -11.92 11.97
C ASN A 404 -13.69 -11.12 11.11
N CYS A 405 -13.70 -11.39 9.80
CA CYS A 405 -12.93 -10.59 8.87
C CYS A 405 -13.68 -9.31 8.47
N ILE A 406 -14.97 -9.41 8.22
CA ILE A 406 -15.82 -8.30 7.78
C ILE A 406 -17.10 -8.26 8.62
N GLN A 407 -17.38 -7.09 9.18
CA GLN A 407 -18.63 -6.75 9.85
C GLN A 407 -19.33 -5.63 9.09
N ASN A 408 -20.46 -5.91 8.46
CA ASN A 408 -21.21 -4.91 7.68
C ASN A 408 -22.34 -4.29 8.52
N TYR A 409 -22.29 -2.99 8.73
CA TYR A 409 -23.25 -2.19 9.49
C TYR A 409 -24.11 -1.30 8.56
N GLY A 410 -24.54 -1.85 7.42
CA GLY A 410 -25.45 -1.15 6.51
C GLY A 410 -24.81 -0.67 5.21
N GLY A 411 -23.51 -0.83 5.06
CA GLY A 411 -22.76 -0.45 3.86
C GLY A 411 -22.84 -1.48 2.73
N THR A 412 -21.94 -1.32 1.75
CA THR A 412 -21.81 -2.24 0.61
C THR A 412 -20.44 -2.89 0.60
N VAL A 413 -20.40 -4.21 0.50
CA VAL A 413 -19.17 -5.01 0.40
C VAL A 413 -19.18 -5.81 -0.88
N VAL A 414 -18.11 -5.73 -1.66
CA VAL A 414 -17.86 -6.54 -2.86
C VAL A 414 -16.53 -7.27 -2.71
N ILE A 415 -16.54 -8.59 -2.79
CA ILE A 415 -15.36 -9.44 -2.71
C ILE A 415 -15.15 -10.09 -4.08
N ASN A 416 -14.10 -9.68 -4.78
CA ASN A 416 -13.70 -10.23 -6.07
C ASN A 416 -12.62 -11.32 -5.94
N GLY A 417 -11.91 -11.37 -4.80
CA GLY A 417 -10.83 -12.32 -4.52
C GLY A 417 -10.40 -12.28 -3.06
N GLY A 418 -9.30 -12.95 -2.75
CA GLY A 418 -8.71 -13.00 -1.42
C GLY A 418 -8.96 -14.31 -0.67
N HIS A 419 -8.28 -14.47 0.46
CA HIS A 419 -8.37 -15.63 1.33
C HIS A 419 -8.81 -15.20 2.74
N PHE A 420 -9.89 -15.80 3.26
CA PHE A 420 -10.52 -15.38 4.51
C PHE A 420 -10.54 -16.52 5.52
N SER A 421 -10.09 -16.24 6.76
CA SER A 421 -10.09 -17.21 7.84
C SER A 421 -10.32 -16.57 9.21
N VAL A 422 -10.96 -17.31 10.12
CA VAL A 422 -11.05 -16.96 11.54
C VAL A 422 -10.67 -18.16 12.39
N THR A 423 -10.14 -17.89 13.60
CA THR A 423 -9.61 -18.93 14.49
C THR A 423 -10.63 -19.43 15.50
N GLN A 424 -11.70 -18.69 15.75
CA GLN A 424 -12.67 -18.97 16.79
C GLN A 424 -14.12 -18.97 16.27
N LYS A 425 -14.93 -19.83 16.88
CA LYS A 425 -16.38 -19.80 16.71
C LYS A 425 -17.02 -18.91 17.77
N VAL A 426 -18.02 -18.14 17.38
CA VAL A 426 -18.89 -17.41 18.30
C VAL A 426 -20.27 -18.09 18.29
N LEU A 427 -20.80 -18.42 19.46
CA LEU A 427 -22.08 -19.14 19.61
C LEU A 427 -22.20 -20.44 18.78
N GLY A 428 -21.07 -21.04 18.43
CA GLY A 428 -21.02 -22.28 17.64
C GLY A 428 -20.87 -22.09 16.14
N GLU A 429 -20.90 -20.87 15.62
CA GLU A 429 -20.83 -20.51 14.20
C GLU A 429 -19.53 -19.77 13.85
N TRP A 430 -19.16 -19.80 12.57
CA TRP A 430 -18.03 -19.06 12.00
C TRP A 430 -18.50 -17.74 11.40
N TYR A 431 -18.07 -16.61 11.95
CA TYR A 431 -18.51 -15.28 11.53
C TYR A 431 -17.50 -14.58 10.62
N LEU A 432 -17.02 -15.22 9.52
CA LEU A 432 -16.09 -14.60 8.60
C LEU A 432 -16.66 -13.33 7.97
N LEU A 433 -17.86 -13.44 7.44
CA LEU A 433 -18.66 -12.35 6.91
C LEU A 433 -19.90 -12.24 7.75
N ASN A 434 -20.12 -11.10 8.37
CA ASN A 434 -21.21 -10.87 9.28
C ASN A 434 -21.94 -9.55 8.96
N GLN A 435 -23.22 -9.51 9.22
CA GLN A 435 -24.07 -8.34 9.02
C GLN A 435 -24.74 -7.94 10.33
N LEU A 436 -24.94 -6.63 10.54
CA LEU A 436 -25.72 -6.16 11.67
C LEU A 436 -27.20 -6.49 11.47
N ASP A 437 -27.83 -7.17 12.44
CA ASP A 437 -29.23 -7.60 12.34
C ASP A 437 -30.23 -6.48 12.07
N SER A 438 -29.99 -5.31 12.66
CA SER A 438 -30.88 -4.15 12.51
C SER A 438 -30.67 -3.36 11.22
N ASN A 439 -29.45 -3.45 10.61
CA ASN A 439 -29.08 -2.76 9.38
C ASN A 439 -27.99 -3.56 8.64
N PRO A 440 -28.35 -4.61 7.89
CA PRO A 440 -27.39 -5.57 7.36
C PRO A 440 -26.55 -5.06 6.20
N GLY A 441 -27.01 -4.08 5.44
CA GLY A 441 -26.34 -3.65 4.21
C GLY A 441 -26.34 -4.73 3.11
N THR A 442 -25.31 -4.68 2.25
CA THR A 442 -25.17 -5.61 1.11
C THR A 442 -23.79 -6.26 1.12
N ILE A 443 -23.71 -7.57 0.95
CA ILE A 443 -22.46 -8.32 0.71
C ILE A 443 -22.62 -9.08 -0.59
N ILE A 444 -21.65 -8.94 -1.51
CA ILE A 444 -21.61 -9.59 -2.82
C ILE A 444 -20.25 -10.26 -2.99
N VAL A 445 -20.25 -11.57 -3.15
CA VAL A 445 -19.02 -12.37 -3.31
C VAL A 445 -18.95 -12.92 -4.73
N LYS A 446 -17.87 -12.58 -5.45
CA LYS A 446 -17.57 -12.99 -6.81
C LYS A 446 -16.29 -13.80 -6.94
N GLY A 447 -15.56 -13.99 -5.86
CA GLY A 447 -14.31 -14.74 -5.84
C GLY A 447 -13.79 -14.93 -4.43
N GLY A 448 -12.61 -15.54 -4.33
CA GLY A 448 -11.92 -15.77 -3.06
C GLY A 448 -12.18 -17.14 -2.45
N THR A 449 -11.45 -17.42 -1.37
CA THR A 449 -11.52 -18.66 -0.60
C THR A 449 -11.86 -18.37 0.87
N PHE A 450 -12.70 -19.23 1.44
CA PHE A 450 -13.28 -19.04 2.78
C PHE A 450 -13.10 -20.30 3.62
N VAL A 451 -12.35 -20.19 4.71
CA VAL A 451 -12.04 -21.33 5.58
C VAL A 451 -13.16 -21.52 6.60
N ASN A 452 -13.73 -22.74 6.64
CA ASN A 452 -14.83 -23.15 7.51
C ASN A 452 -16.14 -22.35 7.34
N TYR A 453 -16.28 -21.61 6.26
CA TYR A 453 -17.45 -20.77 6.01
C TYR A 453 -17.83 -20.82 4.54
N ASP A 454 -19.10 -21.10 4.26
CA ASP A 454 -19.65 -21.09 2.89
C ASP A 454 -20.47 -19.81 2.66
N PRO A 455 -19.98 -18.88 1.80
CA PRO A 455 -20.72 -17.65 1.49
C PRO A 455 -22.13 -17.87 0.92
N ALA A 456 -22.40 -19.05 0.33
CA ALA A 456 -23.73 -19.40 -0.16
C ALA A 456 -24.75 -19.63 0.96
N THR A 457 -24.30 -19.82 2.21
CA THR A 457 -25.18 -19.93 3.38
C THR A 457 -25.54 -18.58 3.98
N GLY A 458 -24.91 -17.51 3.53
CA GLY A 458 -25.15 -16.14 3.97
C GLY A 458 -24.70 -15.86 5.40
N ASP A 459 -25.39 -14.95 6.07
CA ASP A 459 -25.04 -14.48 7.41
C ASP A 459 -25.23 -15.59 8.46
N PRO A 460 -24.23 -15.86 9.33
CA PRO A 460 -24.36 -16.82 10.42
C PRO A 460 -25.51 -16.46 11.38
N GLY A 461 -26.48 -17.35 11.51
CA GLY A 461 -27.69 -17.16 12.34
C GLY A 461 -28.87 -16.51 11.63
N ARG A 462 -28.68 -15.87 10.48
CA ARG A 462 -29.73 -15.24 9.67
C ARG A 462 -29.96 -16.01 8.35
N GLY A 463 -28.91 -16.58 7.77
CA GLY A 463 -28.95 -17.19 6.46
C GLY A 463 -28.89 -16.19 5.30
N GLY A 464 -29.32 -16.61 4.14
CA GLY A 464 -29.23 -15.82 2.90
C GLY A 464 -28.26 -16.44 1.91
N ASN A 465 -27.76 -15.64 0.99
CA ASN A 465 -26.73 -16.02 0.04
C ASN A 465 -25.93 -14.76 -0.33
N PHE A 466 -24.62 -14.80 -0.13
CA PHE A 466 -23.74 -13.70 -0.50
C PHE A 466 -23.10 -13.88 -1.88
N VAL A 467 -23.18 -15.09 -2.46
CA VAL A 467 -22.61 -15.36 -3.78
C VAL A 467 -23.40 -14.62 -4.85
N ALA A 468 -22.68 -13.91 -5.71
CA ALA A 468 -23.28 -13.14 -6.79
C ALA A 468 -23.96 -14.03 -7.84
N ASP A 469 -24.96 -13.49 -8.55
CA ASP A 469 -25.55 -14.17 -9.70
C ASP A 469 -24.48 -14.48 -10.75
N GLY A 470 -24.50 -15.70 -11.28
CA GLY A 470 -23.51 -16.20 -12.23
C GLY A 470 -22.22 -16.71 -11.60
N TYR A 471 -22.18 -16.85 -10.26
CA TYR A 471 -21.07 -17.45 -9.52
C TYR A 471 -21.54 -18.64 -8.68
N SER A 472 -20.61 -19.51 -8.31
CA SER A 472 -20.88 -20.70 -7.51
C SER A 472 -19.91 -20.82 -6.34
N SER A 473 -20.40 -21.32 -5.20
CA SER A 473 -19.57 -21.76 -4.08
C SER A 473 -19.28 -23.25 -4.19
N VAL A 474 -18.04 -23.64 -4.04
CA VAL A 474 -17.62 -25.04 -4.11
C VAL A 474 -16.67 -25.41 -2.98
N LEU A 475 -16.87 -26.56 -2.35
CA LEU A 475 -15.96 -27.11 -1.34
C LEU A 475 -14.73 -27.71 -2.03
N VAL A 476 -13.57 -27.08 -1.84
CA VAL A 476 -12.30 -27.52 -2.45
C VAL A 476 -11.39 -28.29 -1.49
N SER A 477 -11.60 -28.18 -0.18
CA SER A 477 -10.89 -28.91 0.86
C SER A 477 -11.82 -29.22 2.04
N GLU A 478 -11.63 -30.39 2.69
CA GLU A 478 -12.44 -30.82 3.84
C GLU A 478 -11.75 -30.68 5.21
N ASN A 479 -10.44 -30.46 5.26
CA ASN A 479 -9.71 -30.35 6.52
C ASN A 479 -8.62 -29.26 6.47
N PRO A 480 -8.95 -28.00 6.82
CA PRO A 480 -10.28 -27.47 7.17
C PRO A 480 -11.19 -27.39 5.94
N ASN A 481 -12.51 -27.34 6.15
CA ASN A 481 -13.44 -27.05 5.06
C ASN A 481 -13.07 -25.71 4.44
N THR A 482 -12.79 -25.72 3.14
CA THR A 482 -12.45 -24.49 2.41
C THR A 482 -13.34 -24.38 1.19
N TYR A 483 -14.09 -23.29 1.13
CA TYR A 483 -14.99 -22.99 0.03
C TYR A 483 -14.32 -21.97 -0.89
N GLN A 484 -14.46 -22.18 -2.20
CA GLN A 484 -13.97 -21.28 -3.23
C GLN A 484 -15.15 -20.76 -4.04
N ILE A 485 -15.14 -19.46 -4.35
CA ILE A 485 -16.14 -18.86 -5.22
C ILE A 485 -15.54 -18.69 -6.61
N VAL A 486 -16.25 -19.19 -7.60
CA VAL A 486 -15.83 -19.19 -9.01
C VAL A 486 -16.93 -18.69 -9.91
N GLU A 487 -16.56 -18.18 -11.08
CA GLU A 487 -17.50 -17.73 -12.10
C GLU A 487 -18.16 -18.96 -12.76
N GLY A 488 -19.47 -18.90 -13.00
CA GLY A 488 -20.24 -19.95 -13.63
C GLY A 488 -20.53 -21.14 -12.70
N ALA A 489 -20.84 -22.29 -13.30
CA ALA A 489 -21.05 -23.55 -12.61
C ALA A 489 -19.71 -24.16 -12.21
N ALA A 490 -19.49 -24.41 -10.92
CA ALA A 490 -18.30 -25.09 -10.43
C ALA A 490 -18.40 -26.61 -10.68
N ALA A 491 -17.30 -27.25 -11.06
CA ALA A 491 -17.25 -28.69 -11.25
C ALA A 491 -15.96 -29.30 -10.67
N THR A 492 -16.15 -30.40 -9.92
CA THR A 492 -15.12 -31.22 -9.29
C THR A 492 -15.15 -32.67 -9.78
N THR A 493 -16.18 -33.07 -10.51
CA THR A 493 -16.42 -34.42 -11.00
C THR A 493 -16.94 -34.42 -12.43
N THR A 494 -16.84 -35.57 -13.13
CA THR A 494 -17.43 -35.73 -14.46
C THR A 494 -18.94 -35.49 -14.46
N GLU A 495 -19.64 -35.92 -13.41
CA GLU A 495 -21.10 -35.78 -13.31
C GLU A 495 -21.52 -34.33 -13.18
N GLU A 496 -20.81 -33.52 -12.34
CA GLU A 496 -21.08 -32.08 -12.20
C GLU A 496 -20.87 -31.34 -13.52
N ILE A 497 -19.85 -31.71 -14.32
CA ILE A 497 -19.70 -31.15 -15.67
C ILE A 497 -20.91 -31.48 -16.54
N LYS A 498 -21.39 -32.73 -16.50
CA LYS A 498 -22.58 -33.16 -17.26
C LYS A 498 -23.85 -32.44 -16.83
N ASP A 499 -24.02 -32.26 -15.53
CA ASP A 499 -25.16 -31.53 -14.99
C ASP A 499 -25.13 -30.06 -15.48
N ALA A 500 -23.97 -29.42 -15.45
CA ALA A 500 -23.79 -28.06 -15.98
C ALA A 500 -24.05 -27.99 -17.50
N ILE A 501 -23.56 -28.96 -18.29
CA ILE A 501 -23.88 -29.08 -19.73
C ILE A 501 -25.40 -29.23 -19.94
N THR A 502 -26.03 -30.06 -19.13
CA THR A 502 -27.47 -30.34 -19.23
C THR A 502 -28.32 -29.12 -18.85
N ALA A 503 -27.88 -28.38 -17.84
CA ALA A 503 -28.49 -27.13 -17.40
C ALA A 503 -28.31 -26.00 -18.42
N GLY A 504 -27.34 -26.14 -19.33
CA GLY A 504 -27.05 -25.09 -20.32
C GLY A 504 -26.21 -23.98 -19.78
N GLU A 505 -25.38 -24.26 -18.79
CA GLU A 505 -24.50 -23.25 -18.17
C GLU A 505 -23.50 -22.69 -19.18
N PRO A 506 -23.45 -21.38 -19.38
CA PRO A 506 -22.54 -20.77 -20.35
C PRO A 506 -21.08 -20.77 -19.93
N ILE A 507 -20.83 -20.84 -18.62
CA ILE A 507 -19.50 -20.87 -18.02
C ILE A 507 -19.44 -22.06 -17.07
N ILE A 508 -18.41 -22.91 -17.22
CA ILE A 508 -18.13 -24.04 -16.34
C ILE A 508 -16.71 -23.90 -15.85
N THR A 509 -16.53 -23.85 -14.54
CA THR A 509 -15.21 -23.68 -13.92
C THR A 509 -14.79 -24.95 -13.18
N LEU A 510 -13.66 -25.51 -13.61
CA LEU A 510 -13.04 -26.67 -13.00
C LEU A 510 -12.12 -26.20 -11.87
N VAL A 511 -12.26 -26.77 -10.67
CA VAL A 511 -11.55 -26.30 -9.47
C VAL A 511 -10.58 -27.30 -8.87
N LYS A 512 -10.46 -28.49 -9.48
CA LYS A 512 -9.47 -29.52 -9.12
C LYS A 512 -9.29 -30.49 -10.26
N ASP A 513 -8.30 -31.37 -10.18
CA ASP A 513 -8.07 -32.47 -11.12
C ASP A 513 -9.27 -33.41 -11.22
N ILE A 514 -9.66 -33.73 -12.45
CA ILE A 514 -10.80 -34.60 -12.72
C ILE A 514 -10.36 -35.75 -13.64
N ASN A 515 -10.66 -36.98 -13.22
CA ASN A 515 -10.58 -38.13 -14.10
C ASN A 515 -11.93 -38.33 -14.80
N LEU A 516 -11.99 -37.98 -16.08
CA LEU A 516 -13.19 -38.13 -16.91
C LEU A 516 -13.53 -39.60 -17.08
N THR A 517 -14.62 -40.04 -16.46
CA THR A 517 -15.09 -41.44 -16.48
C THR A 517 -15.83 -41.81 -17.75
N GLU A 518 -16.30 -40.82 -18.49
CA GLU A 518 -16.97 -40.96 -19.78
C GLU A 518 -16.72 -39.74 -20.67
N THR A 519 -16.98 -39.90 -21.97
CA THR A 519 -16.89 -38.83 -22.95
C THR A 519 -17.89 -37.70 -22.65
N LEU A 520 -17.43 -36.49 -22.55
CA LEU A 520 -18.26 -35.30 -22.42
C LEU A 520 -18.54 -34.70 -23.80
N SER A 521 -19.77 -34.22 -24.02
CA SER A 521 -20.17 -33.58 -25.27
C SER A 521 -20.87 -32.25 -25.01
N PHE A 522 -20.28 -31.17 -25.47
CA PHE A 522 -20.84 -29.84 -25.45
C PHE A 522 -21.53 -29.57 -26.78
N SER A 523 -22.83 -29.31 -26.76
CA SER A 523 -23.64 -29.04 -27.97
C SER A 523 -24.04 -27.57 -28.10
N GLN A 524 -23.62 -26.72 -27.16
CA GLN A 524 -23.94 -25.31 -27.08
C GLN A 524 -22.66 -24.49 -26.80
N ASP A 525 -22.78 -23.20 -26.91
CA ASP A 525 -21.71 -22.27 -26.58
C ASP A 525 -21.31 -22.46 -25.12
N VAL A 526 -20.00 -22.54 -24.87
CA VAL A 526 -19.45 -22.72 -23.52
C VAL A 526 -18.10 -22.04 -23.37
N THR A 527 -17.89 -21.49 -22.20
CA THR A 527 -16.57 -21.15 -21.70
C THR A 527 -16.18 -22.13 -20.59
N LEU A 528 -15.16 -22.96 -20.84
CA LEU A 528 -14.63 -23.93 -19.89
C LEU A 528 -13.31 -23.39 -19.32
N ILE A 529 -13.24 -23.16 -18.01
CA ILE A 529 -12.11 -22.49 -17.35
C ILE A 529 -11.55 -23.40 -16.27
N ALA A 530 -10.22 -23.40 -16.10
CA ALA A 530 -9.59 -23.92 -14.89
C ALA A 530 -9.35 -22.80 -13.89
N GLU A 531 -9.70 -23.03 -12.65
CA GLU A 531 -9.32 -22.18 -11.53
C GLU A 531 -8.11 -22.81 -10.83
N GLY A 532 -6.93 -22.21 -11.03
CA GLY A 532 -5.65 -22.79 -10.65
C GLY A 532 -5.14 -23.86 -11.63
N ASP A 533 -4.22 -24.70 -11.18
CA ASP A 533 -3.65 -25.79 -11.97
C ASP A 533 -4.59 -27.00 -11.96
N VAL A 534 -5.37 -27.17 -13.01
CA VAL A 534 -6.33 -28.28 -13.13
C VAL A 534 -5.96 -29.21 -14.27
N THR A 535 -5.83 -30.49 -13.97
CA THR A 535 -5.57 -31.56 -14.93
C THR A 535 -6.80 -32.40 -15.20
N LEU A 536 -7.15 -32.57 -16.47
CA LEU A 536 -8.13 -33.54 -16.93
C LEU A 536 -7.43 -34.81 -17.43
N THR A 537 -7.86 -35.97 -16.90
CA THR A 537 -7.40 -37.28 -17.34
C THR A 537 -8.60 -38.13 -17.84
N GLY A 538 -8.37 -39.31 -18.41
CA GLY A 538 -9.40 -40.27 -18.78
C GLY A 538 -10.02 -40.02 -20.16
N ALA A 539 -11.35 -39.95 -20.23
CA ALA A 539 -12.10 -39.92 -21.49
C ALA A 539 -11.95 -38.58 -22.26
N PRO A 540 -12.17 -38.55 -23.59
CA PRO A 540 -12.10 -37.35 -24.40
C PRO A 540 -13.28 -36.40 -24.21
N ILE A 541 -13.10 -35.18 -24.71
CA ILE A 541 -14.12 -34.13 -24.74
C ILE A 541 -14.47 -33.78 -26.19
N TYR A 542 -15.76 -33.59 -26.45
CA TYR A 542 -16.31 -33.15 -27.74
C TYR A 542 -16.89 -31.74 -27.58
N PHE A 543 -16.41 -30.79 -28.36
CA PHE A 543 -16.97 -29.45 -28.45
C PHE A 543 -17.78 -29.25 -29.71
N GLY A 544 -18.96 -28.63 -29.59
CA GLY A 544 -19.90 -28.48 -30.69
C GLY A 544 -20.76 -27.23 -30.66
N GLY A 545 -20.56 -26.29 -29.74
CA GLY A 545 -21.20 -24.99 -29.75
C GLY A 545 -20.63 -24.07 -30.84
N GLU A 546 -21.35 -23.05 -31.27
CA GLU A 546 -20.84 -22.09 -32.26
C GLU A 546 -19.57 -21.37 -31.76
N ASN A 547 -19.56 -20.99 -30.46
CA ASN A 547 -18.45 -20.29 -29.82
C ASN A 547 -18.03 -21.07 -28.57
N THR A 548 -16.82 -21.59 -28.60
CA THR A 548 -16.24 -22.32 -27.48
C THR A 548 -14.92 -21.70 -27.06
N VAL A 549 -14.80 -21.41 -25.79
CA VAL A 549 -13.58 -20.86 -25.17
C VAL A 549 -13.10 -21.81 -24.08
N VAL A 550 -11.83 -22.17 -24.12
CA VAL A 550 -11.19 -23.08 -23.15
C VAL A 550 -9.94 -22.40 -22.60
N LYS A 551 -9.85 -22.28 -21.27
CA LYS A 551 -8.75 -21.54 -20.63
C LYS A 551 -8.10 -22.30 -19.48
N GLY A 552 -6.77 -22.30 -19.45
CA GLY A 552 -5.96 -22.68 -18.30
C GLY A 552 -5.95 -24.19 -17.97
N ILE A 553 -6.48 -25.05 -18.81
CA ILE A 553 -6.67 -26.47 -18.51
C ILE A 553 -5.50 -27.31 -19.03
N HIS A 554 -5.00 -28.20 -18.19
CA HIS A 554 -4.08 -29.26 -18.61
C HIS A 554 -4.84 -30.50 -19.04
N PHE A 555 -4.91 -30.75 -20.35
CA PHE A 555 -5.50 -31.97 -20.94
C PHE A 555 -4.46 -33.08 -20.98
N ALA A 556 -4.55 -34.02 -20.04
CA ALA A 556 -3.77 -35.26 -20.01
C ALA A 556 -4.70 -36.48 -20.23
N ASN A 557 -5.80 -36.28 -20.95
CA ASN A 557 -6.85 -37.25 -21.23
C ASN A 557 -6.72 -37.87 -22.65
N GLY A 558 -7.74 -38.58 -23.12
CA GLY A 558 -7.76 -39.20 -24.44
C GLY A 558 -7.22 -40.61 -24.43
N THR A 559 -7.38 -41.34 -23.34
CA THR A 559 -6.90 -42.73 -23.18
C THR A 559 -7.92 -43.81 -23.57
N ASN A 560 -9.06 -43.41 -24.13
CA ASN A 560 -10.12 -44.38 -24.48
C ASN A 560 -9.74 -45.20 -25.74
N ALA A 561 -9.43 -46.48 -25.55
CA ALA A 561 -8.97 -47.40 -26.57
C ALA A 561 -10.01 -47.72 -27.66
N SER A 562 -11.28 -47.41 -27.44
CA SER A 562 -12.36 -47.75 -28.40
C SER A 562 -12.68 -46.65 -29.41
N ASN A 563 -12.25 -45.39 -29.15
CA ASN A 563 -12.53 -44.26 -30.03
C ASN A 563 -11.33 -43.32 -30.10
N ASN A 564 -10.43 -43.51 -30.99
CA ASN A 564 -9.40 -42.56 -31.42
C ASN A 564 -8.53 -41.88 -30.35
N GLY A 565 -8.65 -42.01 -29.08
CA GLY A 565 -7.73 -41.53 -28.02
C GLY A 565 -7.23 -40.05 -28.11
N SER A 566 -7.93 -39.16 -28.80
CA SER A 566 -7.63 -37.74 -28.81
C SER A 566 -8.19 -37.07 -27.56
N ALA A 567 -7.49 -36.04 -27.03
CA ALA A 567 -7.96 -35.34 -25.82
C ALA A 567 -9.22 -34.53 -26.12
N VAL A 568 -9.20 -33.80 -27.22
CA VAL A 568 -10.29 -32.90 -27.64
C VAL A 568 -10.71 -33.27 -29.08
N TYR A 569 -12.01 -33.32 -29.28
CA TYR A 569 -12.64 -33.52 -30.59
C TYR A 569 -13.57 -32.36 -30.94
N VAL A 570 -13.56 -32.00 -32.21
CA VAL A 570 -14.60 -31.20 -32.84
C VAL A 570 -15.01 -31.94 -34.11
N THR A 571 -16.15 -32.60 -34.08
CA THR A 571 -16.61 -33.42 -35.21
C THR A 571 -18.13 -33.51 -35.26
N GLY A 572 -18.70 -33.29 -36.44
CA GLY A 572 -20.13 -33.48 -36.73
C GLY A 572 -21.05 -32.51 -36.01
N GLN A 573 -20.54 -31.39 -35.52
CA GLN A 573 -21.29 -30.35 -34.86
C GLN A 573 -20.85 -28.97 -35.39
N THR A 574 -21.68 -27.93 -35.17
CA THR A 574 -21.41 -26.59 -35.66
C THR A 574 -20.54 -25.82 -34.70
N CYS A 575 -19.24 -26.11 -34.62
CA CYS A 575 -18.30 -25.28 -33.89
C CYS A 575 -17.63 -24.28 -34.84
N LYS A 576 -18.03 -23.01 -34.80
CA LYS A 576 -17.49 -22.02 -35.73
C LYS A 576 -16.21 -21.38 -35.20
N ASN A 577 -16.22 -20.99 -33.94
CA ASN A 577 -15.10 -20.29 -33.30
C ASN A 577 -14.64 -21.07 -32.06
N LEU A 578 -13.41 -21.53 -32.09
CA LEU A 578 -12.80 -22.29 -31.01
C LEU A 578 -11.55 -21.61 -30.52
N VAL A 579 -11.49 -21.34 -29.24
CA VAL A 579 -10.34 -20.67 -28.59
C VAL A 579 -9.78 -21.58 -27.52
N PHE A 580 -8.48 -21.86 -27.58
CA PHE A 580 -7.70 -22.40 -26.48
C PHE A 580 -6.68 -21.36 -26.04
N ASP A 581 -6.71 -20.96 -24.78
CA ASP A 581 -5.78 -20.00 -24.22
C ASP A 581 -5.16 -20.54 -22.93
N ASN A 582 -3.83 -20.46 -22.84
CA ASN A 582 -3.05 -20.93 -21.69
C ASN A 582 -3.36 -22.40 -21.29
N CYS A 583 -3.54 -23.28 -22.29
CA CYS A 583 -3.81 -24.71 -22.06
C CYS A 583 -2.55 -25.55 -22.26
N GLU A 584 -2.47 -26.66 -21.55
CA GLU A 584 -1.46 -27.69 -21.75
C GLU A 584 -2.09 -28.98 -22.26
N PHE A 585 -1.43 -29.64 -23.21
CA PHE A 585 -1.86 -30.94 -23.75
C PHE A 585 -0.73 -31.95 -23.63
N SER A 586 -1.00 -33.06 -22.94
CA SER A 586 -0.03 -34.12 -22.76
C SER A 586 -0.70 -35.49 -22.82
N ASN A 587 0.09 -36.53 -23.10
CA ASN A 587 -0.32 -37.94 -22.98
C ASN A 587 -1.54 -38.40 -23.81
N ALA A 588 -2.02 -37.60 -24.75
CA ALA A 588 -3.08 -38.05 -25.65
C ALA A 588 -2.61 -39.27 -26.46
N GLN A 589 -3.44 -40.29 -26.52
CA GLN A 589 -3.11 -41.56 -27.21
C GLN A 589 -2.98 -41.37 -28.73
N TRP A 590 -3.75 -40.42 -29.29
CA TRP A 590 -3.74 -40.06 -30.71
C TRP A 590 -3.34 -38.58 -30.90
N ASP A 591 -4.31 -37.71 -31.11
CA ASP A 591 -4.08 -36.28 -31.32
C ASP A 591 -4.40 -35.50 -30.03
N ALA A 592 -3.68 -34.43 -29.74
CA ALA A 592 -4.08 -33.55 -28.64
C ALA A 592 -5.41 -32.89 -28.97
N ILE A 593 -5.52 -32.30 -30.17
CA ILE A 593 -6.76 -31.72 -30.69
C ILE A 593 -7.05 -32.30 -32.06
N GLN A 594 -8.24 -32.86 -32.26
CA GLN A 594 -8.73 -33.34 -33.55
C GLN A 594 -9.91 -32.51 -34.01
N LEU A 595 -9.75 -31.84 -35.14
CA LEU A 595 -10.72 -30.96 -35.77
C LEU A 595 -11.13 -31.56 -37.10
N THR A 596 -12.34 -32.10 -37.18
CA THR A 596 -12.86 -32.79 -38.38
C THR A 596 -14.20 -32.26 -38.87
N ASP A 597 -14.61 -31.09 -38.38
CA ASP A 597 -15.84 -30.43 -38.77
C ASP A 597 -15.61 -29.49 -39.96
N LYS A 598 -16.53 -29.51 -40.93
CA LYS A 598 -16.51 -28.66 -42.12
C LYS A 598 -16.95 -27.20 -41.83
N ASP A 599 -17.61 -26.98 -40.72
CA ASP A 599 -18.22 -25.68 -40.37
C ASP A 599 -17.32 -24.83 -39.44
N ILE A 600 -16.10 -25.28 -39.12
CA ILE A 600 -15.14 -24.53 -38.34
C ILE A 600 -14.67 -23.32 -39.14
N GLU A 601 -14.96 -22.12 -38.65
CA GLU A 601 -14.55 -20.83 -39.27
C GLU A 601 -13.21 -20.34 -38.73
N SER A 602 -12.98 -20.50 -37.43
CA SER A 602 -11.74 -20.09 -36.80
C SER A 602 -11.32 -21.01 -35.64
N VAL A 603 -10.00 -21.22 -35.51
CA VAL A 603 -9.38 -21.84 -34.34
C VAL A 603 -8.24 -20.96 -33.87
N THR A 604 -8.31 -20.48 -32.65
CA THR A 604 -7.28 -19.68 -32.01
C THR A 604 -6.63 -20.48 -30.88
N ILE A 605 -5.31 -20.61 -30.92
CA ILE A 605 -4.54 -21.33 -29.91
C ILE A 605 -3.43 -20.37 -29.46
N THR A 606 -3.53 -19.86 -28.24
CA THR A 606 -2.61 -18.89 -27.66
C THR A 606 -2.03 -19.42 -26.35
N ASN A 607 -0.74 -19.16 -26.12
CA ASN A 607 -0.05 -19.52 -24.89
C ASN A 607 -0.14 -21.01 -24.50
N CYS A 608 -0.44 -21.92 -25.47
CA CYS A 608 -0.63 -23.34 -25.21
C CYS A 608 0.66 -24.14 -25.36
N THR A 609 0.81 -25.17 -24.54
CA THR A 609 1.94 -26.09 -24.56
C THR A 609 1.49 -27.50 -24.96
N PHE A 610 2.27 -28.16 -25.80
CA PHE A 610 1.97 -29.53 -26.27
C PHE A 610 3.14 -30.46 -25.96
N HIS A 611 2.87 -31.48 -25.15
CA HIS A 611 3.82 -32.53 -24.83
C HIS A 611 3.26 -33.88 -25.25
N ASN A 612 3.99 -34.66 -26.03
CA ASN A 612 3.63 -36.03 -26.30
C ASN A 612 4.67 -36.96 -25.70
N THR A 613 4.34 -37.60 -24.60
CA THR A 613 5.20 -38.53 -23.86
C THR A 613 4.93 -40.00 -24.23
N ILE A 614 3.90 -40.26 -25.00
CA ILE A 614 3.57 -41.66 -25.40
C ILE A 614 4.31 -42.01 -26.70
N GLU A 615 5.11 -43.04 -26.66
CA GLU A 615 5.80 -43.58 -27.82
C GLU A 615 4.78 -44.09 -28.85
N GLY A 616 4.64 -43.38 -29.99
CA GLY A 616 3.65 -43.68 -31.04
C GLY A 616 2.49 -42.69 -31.16
N GLY A 617 2.40 -41.67 -30.28
CA GLY A 617 1.40 -40.59 -30.40
C GLY A 617 1.58 -39.78 -31.68
N TYR A 618 0.45 -39.45 -32.34
CA TYR A 618 0.51 -39.08 -33.75
C TYR A 618 0.66 -37.58 -34.02
N ARG A 619 -0.06 -36.69 -33.36
CA ARG A 619 -0.05 -35.26 -33.75
C ARG A 619 -0.45 -34.37 -32.58
N TYR A 620 0.06 -33.16 -32.59
CA TYR A 620 -0.43 -32.13 -31.66
C TYR A 620 -1.82 -31.66 -32.08
N ILE A 621 -1.96 -31.31 -33.37
CA ILE A 621 -3.22 -30.81 -33.92
C ILE A 621 -3.47 -31.54 -35.23
N HIS A 622 -4.65 -32.10 -35.36
CA HIS A 622 -5.16 -32.68 -36.59
C HIS A 622 -6.32 -31.87 -37.10
N LEU A 623 -6.11 -31.19 -38.22
CA LEU A 623 -7.13 -30.43 -38.91
C LEU A 623 -7.52 -31.17 -40.19
N GLU A 624 -8.78 -31.62 -40.30
CA GLU A 624 -9.36 -32.22 -41.49
C GLU A 624 -10.60 -31.41 -41.88
N LEU A 625 -10.40 -30.41 -42.73
CA LEU A 625 -11.50 -29.61 -43.27
C LEU A 625 -12.07 -30.31 -44.50
N ARG A 626 -13.37 -30.49 -44.58
CA ARG A 626 -14.08 -30.98 -45.76
C ARG A 626 -14.67 -29.78 -46.51
N ASP A 627 -13.98 -29.31 -47.51
CA ASP A 627 -14.57 -28.39 -48.49
C ASP A 627 -15.29 -29.21 -49.58
N GLY A 628 -16.40 -28.68 -50.14
CA GLY A 628 -17.35 -29.35 -51.02
C GLY A 628 -16.82 -30.10 -52.23
N GLY A 629 -15.55 -30.46 -52.28
CA GLY A 629 -14.90 -31.26 -53.31
C GLY A 629 -13.48 -31.76 -53.03
N GLY A 630 -12.89 -31.46 -51.88
CA GLY A 630 -11.51 -31.82 -51.54
C GLY A 630 -11.24 -31.94 -50.07
N LEU A 631 -10.43 -32.90 -49.69
CA LEU A 631 -9.97 -33.10 -48.30
C LEU A 631 -8.68 -32.29 -48.09
N LEU A 632 -8.75 -31.18 -47.35
CA LEU A 632 -7.56 -30.45 -46.89
C LEU A 632 -7.11 -31.03 -45.55
N ARG A 633 -5.96 -31.71 -45.52
CA ARG A 633 -5.35 -32.25 -44.30
C ARG A 633 -4.14 -31.39 -43.93
N GLN A 634 -4.21 -30.70 -42.82
CA GLN A 634 -3.02 -30.09 -42.19
C GLN A 634 -2.75 -30.80 -40.86
N SER A 635 -1.51 -31.19 -40.63
CA SER A 635 -1.08 -31.80 -39.39
C SER A 635 0.21 -31.15 -38.91
N TYR A 636 0.22 -30.71 -37.67
CA TYR A 636 1.42 -30.18 -37.04
C TYR A 636 2.07 -31.29 -36.22
N ARG A 637 3.26 -31.73 -36.64
CA ARG A 637 4.08 -32.71 -35.92
C ARG A 637 5.29 -32.04 -35.31
N LYS A 638 5.76 -32.56 -34.17
CA LYS A 638 7.07 -32.19 -33.66
C LYS A 638 8.14 -32.59 -34.67
N ASN A 639 8.93 -31.65 -35.15
CA ASN A 639 10.14 -31.99 -35.87
C ASN A 639 11.05 -32.78 -34.93
N ARG A 640 11.41 -33.99 -35.27
CA ARG A 640 12.46 -34.76 -34.58
C ARG A 640 13.78 -34.07 -34.93
N ASN A 641 14.37 -33.35 -33.99
CA ASN A 641 15.81 -33.06 -33.99
C ASN A 641 16.51 -34.24 -33.29
#